data_7ddad567043a4bacb3e6c43d7f35b0e1
#
_entry.id   7ddad567043a4bacb3e6c43d7f35b0e1
#
_cell.length_a   1.000
_cell.length_b   1.000
_cell.length_c   1.000
_cell.angle_alpha   90.00
_cell.angle_beta   90.00
_cell.angle_gamma   90.00
#
_symmetry.space_group_name_H-M   'P 1'
#
loop_
_entity.id
_entity.type
_entity.pdbx_description
1 polymer ?
#
loop_
_entity_poly.entity_id
_entity_poly.type
_entity_poly.pdbx_seq_one_letter_code
_entity_poly.pdbx_strand_id
1 'polypeptide(L)'
;MMNRRHFIQIGATSILALSANRFAMAKGKSDVDLRIVATTDVHSFLTDFDYYKDAPTDKFGFTRAASLIRQARAEVKNSVLVDNGDLIQGNPIADYQAAQGYKEGKSNPAVDCLNAMNYEVSTLGNHEFNYGLNYLADAIKQAKFPIVNSNVVKAGTEEPYFTPYVIQEKSVVDNQGKTHKLKIGYIGFVPPQIMVWDKANLQGKVETRDIVKTAQKYVPEMKKKGADIVVALAHTGPSDEPYQEGAENSAFYLADVPHIDAVIFGHSHRLFPNKEFAKSPNADIVNGTVKGVPESMAGYWANNISVVDLGLTEHKGKWIVTSGKAALRPIYDAKNKKALAENDPEITALLKPVHEATRKYVSQPIGKATDNMYSYLALVQDDPTIQIVNQAQKAYVEKVAPSVAAMAGLPILSAGAPFKAGGRKNDPTGYTEVNKGELTFRNAADLYLYPNTLVVVKATGEQLKEWLECSAGMFKQIDPTSDKPQSLIDWEGFRTYNFDVIDGVNYEYDLTKPARYDGECKLINPESHRVVNLTYQGKPVDPKAEFLIATNNYRAYGNKFPGTGDKHIVYASPDESRQILADYIKATSEKEGSVNPNADKNWRFVPITGNDKLDVRFETSPSEQAVKFIAEKAQYPMKQVGTDEIGFAVYQIDLSK
;
A
#
# COMPACT_ATOMS: atom_id res chain seq x y z
N MET A 1 18.39 -38.90 -34.93
CA MET A 1 18.03 -37.50 -34.62
C MET A 1 16.67 -37.50 -33.98
N MET A 2 16.61 -37.40 -32.67
CA MET A 2 15.34 -37.33 -31.93
C MET A 2 14.72 -35.94 -32.11
N ASN A 3 13.44 -35.92 -32.43
CA ASN A 3 12.70 -34.70 -32.80
C ASN A 3 12.38 -33.88 -31.55
N ARG A 4 12.57 -32.56 -31.61
CA ARG A 4 12.33 -31.58 -30.49
C ARG A 4 10.98 -31.73 -29.79
N ARG A 5 9.97 -32.28 -30.43
CA ARG A 5 8.65 -32.55 -29.85
C ARG A 5 8.63 -33.63 -28.76
N HIS A 6 9.55 -34.60 -28.82
CA HIS A 6 9.63 -35.68 -27.82
C HIS A 6 10.30 -35.23 -26.51
N PHE A 7 11.20 -34.22 -26.59
CA PHE A 7 11.86 -33.70 -25.40
C PHE A 7 10.93 -32.84 -24.53
N ILE A 8 9.95 -32.13 -25.14
CA ILE A 8 8.94 -31.32 -24.41
C ILE A 8 7.91 -32.23 -23.73
N GLN A 9 7.53 -33.36 -24.31
CA GLN A 9 6.60 -34.31 -23.71
C GLN A 9 7.19 -35.07 -22.51
N ILE A 10 8.49 -35.36 -22.53
CA ILE A 10 9.16 -36.04 -21.38
C ILE A 10 9.38 -35.06 -20.23
N GLY A 11 9.66 -33.78 -20.50
CA GLY A 11 9.75 -32.75 -19.48
C GLY A 11 8.42 -32.45 -18.79
N ALA A 12 7.34 -32.33 -19.55
CA ALA A 12 6.00 -32.03 -19.01
C ALA A 12 5.41 -33.20 -18.19
N THR A 13 5.66 -34.45 -18.59
CA THR A 13 5.19 -35.63 -17.85
C THR A 13 5.96 -35.85 -16.55
N SER A 14 7.23 -35.48 -16.48
CA SER A 14 8.04 -35.59 -15.25
C SER A 14 7.67 -34.52 -14.21
N ILE A 15 7.26 -33.32 -14.63
CA ILE A 15 6.82 -32.24 -13.74
C ILE A 15 5.40 -32.52 -13.19
N LEU A 16 4.51 -33.06 -14.01
CA LEU A 16 3.17 -33.51 -13.58
C LEU A 16 3.22 -34.70 -12.63
N ALA A 17 4.18 -35.63 -12.78
CA ALA A 17 4.33 -36.76 -11.87
C ALA A 17 4.87 -36.36 -10.48
N LEU A 18 5.69 -35.28 -10.39
CA LEU A 18 6.19 -34.77 -9.11
C LEU A 18 5.13 -33.96 -8.35
N SER A 19 4.25 -33.24 -9.04
CA SER A 19 3.13 -32.54 -8.42
C SER A 19 2.00 -33.49 -8.00
N ALA A 20 1.73 -34.56 -8.76
CA ALA A 20 0.72 -35.56 -8.41
C ALA A 20 1.10 -36.42 -7.20
N ASN A 21 2.39 -36.62 -6.90
CA ASN A 21 2.83 -37.39 -5.74
C ASN A 21 2.70 -36.65 -4.38
N ARG A 22 2.45 -35.34 -4.37
CA ARG A 22 2.15 -34.60 -3.12
C ARG A 22 0.76 -34.95 -2.54
N PHE A 23 -0.18 -35.39 -3.36
CA PHE A 23 -1.57 -35.65 -2.95
C PHE A 23 -1.90 -37.11 -2.58
N ALA A 24 -0.96 -38.03 -2.74
CA ALA A 24 -1.23 -39.46 -2.55
C ALA A 24 -0.67 -40.05 -1.23
N MET A 25 -0.06 -39.23 -0.36
CA MET A 25 0.34 -39.71 0.96
C MET A 25 -0.87 -39.70 1.91
N ALA A 26 -1.22 -40.88 2.42
CA ALA A 26 -2.26 -41.07 3.42
C ALA A 26 -2.12 -40.06 4.57
N LYS A 27 -3.24 -39.57 5.12
CA LYS A 27 -3.31 -38.82 6.38
C LYS A 27 -2.68 -39.65 7.52
N GLY A 28 -1.34 -39.69 7.56
CA GLY A 28 -0.58 -40.21 8.68
C GLY A 28 -0.57 -39.16 9.79
N LYS A 29 -0.51 -39.61 11.03
CA LYS A 29 -0.28 -38.71 12.16
C LYS A 29 1.14 -38.15 12.01
N SER A 30 1.29 -36.81 12.05
CA SER A 30 2.62 -36.17 12.01
C SER A 30 3.48 -36.61 13.19
N ASP A 31 4.80 -36.71 12.98
CA ASP A 31 5.74 -37.00 14.05
C ASP A 31 6.08 -35.73 14.85
N VAL A 32 6.23 -34.60 14.14
CA VAL A 32 6.51 -33.27 14.67
C VAL A 32 5.50 -32.27 14.14
N ASP A 33 4.94 -31.47 15.02
CA ASP A 33 4.12 -30.31 14.66
C ASP A 33 4.97 -29.04 14.81
N LEU A 34 5.03 -28.21 13.76
CA LEU A 34 5.74 -26.93 13.72
C LEU A 34 4.77 -25.80 13.43
N ARG A 35 4.78 -24.76 14.26
CA ARG A 35 4.02 -23.52 14.02
C ARG A 35 4.93 -22.42 13.51
N ILE A 36 4.56 -21.81 12.38
CA ILE A 36 5.15 -20.55 11.91
C ILE A 36 4.19 -19.44 12.32
N VAL A 37 4.69 -18.48 13.11
CA VAL A 37 3.98 -17.24 13.42
C VAL A 37 4.63 -16.13 12.60
N ALA A 38 3.82 -15.28 11.95
CA ALA A 38 4.38 -14.25 11.10
C ALA A 38 3.65 -12.91 11.21
N THR A 39 4.43 -11.83 11.00
CA THR A 39 3.95 -10.48 10.74
C THR A 39 4.29 -10.07 9.32
N THR A 40 3.57 -9.08 8.78
CA THR A 40 3.80 -8.44 7.49
C THR A 40 3.24 -7.02 7.52
N ASP A 41 3.80 -6.13 6.72
CA ASP A 41 3.24 -4.79 6.49
C ASP A 41 2.96 -4.03 7.80
N VAL A 42 3.87 -4.12 8.78
CA VAL A 42 3.73 -3.46 10.08
C VAL A 42 3.83 -1.94 9.94
N HIS A 43 4.61 -1.43 8.96
CA HIS A 43 4.72 -0.01 8.62
C HIS A 43 4.97 0.89 9.83
N SER A 44 5.80 0.43 10.78
CA SER A 44 6.09 1.15 12.03
C SER A 44 4.85 1.53 12.86
N PHE A 45 3.70 0.89 12.66
CA PHE A 45 2.56 0.98 13.58
C PHE A 45 2.86 0.14 14.83
N LEU A 46 3.82 0.63 15.61
CA LEU A 46 4.40 -0.11 16.73
C LEU A 46 3.55 -0.01 17.99
N THR A 47 2.86 1.14 18.20
CA THR A 47 1.99 1.40 19.34
C THR A 47 0.53 1.32 18.93
N ASP A 48 -0.36 1.13 19.89
CA ASP A 48 -1.81 1.24 19.76
C ASP A 48 -2.27 2.72 19.83
N PHE A 49 -1.61 3.59 19.06
CA PHE A 49 -1.83 5.03 19.07
C PHE A 49 -1.87 5.64 17.69
N ASP A 50 -2.95 6.33 17.37
CA ASP A 50 -3.11 7.11 16.15
C ASP A 50 -2.50 8.50 16.34
N TYR A 51 -1.29 8.72 15.81
CA TYR A 51 -0.56 9.98 15.92
C TYR A 51 -1.23 11.14 15.15
N TYR A 52 -2.05 10.82 14.15
CA TYR A 52 -2.79 11.83 13.40
C TYR A 52 -3.98 12.35 14.17
N LYS A 53 -4.66 11.47 14.95
CA LYS A 53 -5.79 11.80 15.81
C LYS A 53 -5.38 12.15 17.24
N ASP A 54 -4.13 11.95 17.60
CA ASP A 54 -3.58 12.06 18.96
C ASP A 54 -4.39 11.26 20.00
N ALA A 55 -4.73 10.04 19.64
CA ALA A 55 -5.62 9.19 20.43
C ALA A 55 -5.20 7.72 20.41
N PRO A 56 -5.45 6.96 21.50
CA PRO A 56 -5.27 5.52 21.49
C PRO A 56 -6.26 4.84 20.53
N THR A 57 -5.90 3.66 20.03
CA THR A 57 -6.75 2.85 19.16
C THR A 57 -6.57 1.36 19.44
N ASP A 58 -7.65 0.59 19.28
CA ASP A 58 -7.62 -0.87 19.38
C ASP A 58 -7.43 -1.57 18.03
N LYS A 59 -7.43 -0.80 16.92
CA LYS A 59 -7.53 -1.36 15.56
C LYS A 59 -6.22 -1.79 14.97
N PHE A 60 -5.09 -1.31 15.48
CA PHE A 60 -3.75 -1.62 15.02
C PHE A 60 -2.73 -1.46 16.17
N GLY A 61 -1.51 -1.92 15.94
CA GLY A 61 -0.39 -1.74 16.85
C GLY A 61 0.34 -3.03 17.18
N PHE A 62 1.65 -3.01 16.96
CA PHE A 62 2.51 -4.17 17.23
C PHE A 62 2.50 -4.57 18.70
N THR A 63 2.31 -3.62 19.64
CA THR A 63 2.17 -3.91 21.09
C THR A 63 1.08 -4.95 21.38
N ARG A 64 -0.05 -4.89 20.66
CA ARG A 64 -1.16 -5.86 20.80
C ARG A 64 -0.84 -7.17 20.05
N ALA A 65 -0.28 -7.07 18.85
CA ALA A 65 0.15 -8.24 18.08
C ALA A 65 1.20 -9.07 18.85
N ALA A 66 2.09 -8.41 19.58
CA ALA A 66 3.11 -9.07 20.41
C ALA A 66 2.50 -10.01 21.46
N SER A 67 1.41 -9.61 22.11
CA SER A 67 0.69 -10.48 23.06
C SER A 67 0.11 -11.72 22.35
N LEU A 68 -0.49 -11.56 21.17
CA LEU A 68 -0.99 -12.70 20.37
C LEU A 68 0.14 -13.61 19.89
N ILE A 69 1.30 -13.05 19.52
CA ILE A 69 2.50 -13.80 19.13
C ILE A 69 2.96 -14.66 20.30
N ARG A 70 3.10 -14.09 21.51
CA ARG A 70 3.49 -14.85 22.71
C ARG A 70 2.48 -15.97 23.02
N GLN A 71 1.18 -15.67 22.94
CA GLN A 71 0.14 -16.66 23.14
C GLN A 71 0.24 -17.79 22.10
N ALA A 72 0.32 -17.45 20.80
CA ALA A 72 0.40 -18.44 19.74
C ALA A 72 1.60 -19.36 19.87
N ARG A 73 2.75 -18.82 20.33
CA ARG A 73 3.97 -19.62 20.57
C ARG A 73 3.83 -20.51 21.81
N ALA A 74 3.19 -20.04 22.88
CA ALA A 74 3.00 -20.79 24.10
C ALA A 74 2.05 -22.00 23.96
N GLU A 75 1.17 -22.01 22.97
CA GLU A 75 0.23 -23.10 22.70
C GLU A 75 0.88 -24.37 22.13
N VAL A 76 2.11 -24.28 21.63
CA VAL A 76 2.77 -25.38 20.92
C VAL A 76 4.19 -25.62 21.41
N LYS A 77 4.70 -26.86 21.20
CA LYS A 77 6.08 -27.19 21.58
C LYS A 77 7.13 -26.58 20.64
N ASN A 78 6.81 -26.47 19.36
CA ASN A 78 7.75 -26.00 18.34
C ASN A 78 7.13 -24.84 17.56
N SER A 79 7.77 -23.69 17.62
CA SER A 79 7.37 -22.52 16.84
C SER A 79 8.56 -21.77 16.28
N VAL A 80 8.37 -21.10 15.16
CA VAL A 80 9.27 -20.10 14.59
C VAL A 80 8.52 -18.80 14.40
N LEU A 81 9.21 -17.67 14.51
CA LEU A 81 8.63 -16.33 14.36
C LEU A 81 9.39 -15.60 13.26
N VAL A 82 8.64 -15.13 12.24
CA VAL A 82 9.20 -14.49 11.05
C VAL A 82 8.46 -13.20 10.71
N ASP A 83 9.12 -12.30 9.98
CA ASP A 83 8.52 -11.08 9.45
C ASP A 83 8.68 -11.02 7.94
N ASN A 84 7.66 -10.46 7.25
CA ASN A 84 7.58 -10.46 5.80
C ASN A 84 7.78 -9.07 5.18
N GLY A 85 8.47 -8.16 5.88
CA GLY A 85 8.83 -6.85 5.34
C GLY A 85 7.76 -5.77 5.44
N ASP A 86 8.04 -4.60 4.86
CA ASP A 86 7.33 -3.34 5.05
C ASP A 86 7.24 -2.98 6.54
N LEU A 87 8.40 -2.96 7.18
CA LEU A 87 8.53 -2.80 8.63
C LEU A 87 8.86 -1.37 9.04
N ILE A 88 9.87 -0.74 8.38
CA ILE A 88 10.57 0.45 8.91
C ILE A 88 10.01 1.80 8.43
N GLN A 89 8.93 1.80 7.65
CA GLN A 89 8.36 3.00 7.03
C GLN A 89 6.82 2.98 7.15
N GLY A 90 6.16 4.15 7.26
CA GLY A 90 4.71 4.32 7.11
C GLY A 90 3.98 5.01 8.28
N ASN A 91 4.52 5.04 9.48
CA ASN A 91 3.93 5.69 10.65
C ASN A 91 4.81 6.87 11.09
N PRO A 92 4.29 7.93 11.73
CA PRO A 92 5.10 9.02 12.26
C PRO A 92 6.29 8.63 13.15
N ILE A 93 6.28 7.45 13.76
CA ILE A 93 7.47 6.90 14.45
C ILE A 93 8.62 6.72 13.44
N ALA A 94 8.32 6.20 12.26
CA ALA A 94 9.32 6.02 11.21
C ALA A 94 9.83 7.36 10.69
N ASP A 95 8.95 8.34 10.50
CA ASP A 95 9.33 9.69 10.06
C ASP A 95 10.22 10.39 11.06
N TYR A 96 9.85 10.33 12.35
CA TYR A 96 10.69 10.83 13.43
C TYR A 96 12.06 10.15 13.42
N GLN A 97 12.11 8.81 13.28
CA GLN A 97 13.35 8.06 13.24
C GLN A 97 14.20 8.42 12.02
N ALA A 98 13.59 8.55 10.83
CA ALA A 98 14.27 8.94 9.60
C ALA A 98 14.85 10.36 9.72
N ALA A 99 14.08 11.33 10.27
CA ALA A 99 14.55 12.69 10.52
C ALA A 99 15.71 12.77 11.52
N GLN A 100 15.76 11.86 12.52
CA GLN A 100 16.89 11.80 13.48
C GLN A 100 18.11 11.09 12.90
N GLY A 101 17.92 10.20 11.95
CA GLY A 101 18.95 9.26 11.47
C GLY A 101 19.43 8.30 12.56
N TYR A 102 20.46 7.51 12.25
CA TYR A 102 21.10 6.60 13.22
C TYR A 102 22.29 7.29 13.85
N LYS A 103 22.10 7.84 15.06
CA LYS A 103 23.17 8.38 15.90
C LYS A 103 23.67 7.27 16.84
N GLU A 104 24.91 7.41 17.34
CA GLU A 104 25.48 6.48 18.30
C GLU A 104 24.51 6.24 19.47
N GLY A 105 24.24 4.96 19.76
CA GLY A 105 23.30 4.52 20.81
C GLY A 105 21.82 4.67 20.46
N LYS A 106 21.46 5.00 19.20
CA LYS A 106 20.08 5.03 18.70
C LYS A 106 19.84 3.91 17.72
N SER A 107 18.85 3.09 17.98
CA SER A 107 18.41 1.99 17.11
C SER A 107 17.07 2.29 16.45
N ASN A 108 16.74 1.52 15.43
CA ASN A 108 15.42 1.58 14.80
C ASN A 108 14.39 0.91 15.71
N PRO A 109 13.33 1.62 16.14
CA PRO A 109 12.38 1.08 17.10
C PRO A 109 11.59 -0.13 16.59
N ALA A 110 11.39 -0.26 15.27
CA ALA A 110 10.74 -1.42 14.69
C ALA A 110 11.66 -2.66 14.75
N VAL A 111 12.94 -2.49 14.42
CA VAL A 111 13.94 -3.57 14.56
C VAL A 111 14.12 -3.96 16.03
N ASP A 112 14.08 -3.01 16.96
CA ASP A 112 14.16 -3.29 18.40
C ASP A 112 12.99 -4.14 18.87
N CYS A 113 11.77 -3.89 18.37
CA CYS A 113 10.61 -4.72 18.66
C CYS A 113 10.81 -6.18 18.20
N LEU A 114 11.29 -6.37 16.96
CA LEU A 114 11.55 -7.71 16.45
C LEU A 114 12.67 -8.41 17.24
N ASN A 115 13.73 -7.69 17.61
CA ASN A 115 14.80 -8.20 18.46
C ASN A 115 14.28 -8.66 19.84
N ALA A 116 13.43 -7.85 20.48
CA ALA A 116 12.84 -8.15 21.79
C ALA A 116 11.90 -9.37 21.74
N MET A 117 11.19 -9.55 20.63
CA MET A 117 10.30 -10.69 20.40
C MET A 117 11.03 -11.96 19.94
N ASN A 118 12.35 -11.89 19.71
CA ASN A 118 13.19 -12.99 19.21
C ASN A 118 12.69 -13.52 17.86
N TYR A 119 12.54 -12.65 16.88
CA TYR A 119 12.31 -13.05 15.49
C TYR A 119 13.51 -13.86 14.99
N GLU A 120 13.23 -14.86 14.17
CA GLU A 120 14.24 -15.78 13.67
C GLU A 120 14.77 -15.35 12.30
N VAL A 121 13.90 -14.79 11.44
CA VAL A 121 14.24 -14.26 10.12
C VAL A 121 13.23 -13.17 9.73
N SER A 122 13.67 -12.19 8.94
CA SER A 122 12.80 -11.26 8.22
C SER A 122 13.18 -11.17 6.75
N THR A 123 12.29 -10.67 5.91
CA THR A 123 12.61 -10.23 4.55
C THR A 123 12.45 -8.72 4.41
N LEU A 124 12.71 -8.20 3.20
CA LEU A 124 12.47 -6.82 2.84
C LEU A 124 11.16 -6.71 2.06
N GLY A 125 10.36 -5.69 2.35
CA GLY A 125 9.29 -5.23 1.48
C GLY A 125 9.75 -4.06 0.60
N ASN A 126 8.81 -3.45 -0.13
CA ASN A 126 9.12 -2.34 -1.00
C ASN A 126 9.38 -1.04 -0.21
N HIS A 127 8.73 -0.84 0.91
CA HIS A 127 8.89 0.36 1.71
C HIS A 127 10.20 0.41 2.52
N GLU A 128 10.94 -0.66 2.60
CA GLU A 128 12.31 -0.64 3.14
C GLU A 128 13.26 0.22 2.33
N PHE A 129 12.96 0.48 1.04
CA PHE A 129 13.81 1.23 0.12
C PHE A 129 13.53 2.74 0.11
N ASN A 130 12.44 3.21 0.71
CA ASN A 130 11.98 4.60 0.63
C ASN A 130 12.99 5.60 1.21
N TYR A 131 13.67 5.26 2.30
CA TYR A 131 14.72 6.10 2.89
C TYR A 131 16.12 5.85 2.31
N GLY A 132 16.22 5.04 1.24
CA GLY A 132 17.45 4.71 0.53
C GLY A 132 18.29 3.60 1.15
N LEU A 133 19.23 3.08 0.34
CA LEU A 133 20.02 1.89 0.69
C LEU A 133 20.93 2.09 1.92
N ASN A 134 21.42 3.30 2.17
CA ASN A 134 22.28 3.57 3.33
C ASN A 134 21.48 3.47 4.64
N TYR A 135 20.29 4.08 4.67
CA TYR A 135 19.40 3.99 5.82
C TYR A 135 18.99 2.53 6.10
N LEU A 136 18.61 1.80 5.03
CA LEU A 136 18.27 0.39 5.10
C LEU A 136 19.45 -0.46 5.62
N ALA A 137 20.67 -0.23 5.11
CA ALA A 137 21.86 -0.96 5.56
C ALA A 137 22.13 -0.74 7.06
N ASP A 138 21.89 0.48 7.56
CA ASP A 138 22.08 0.78 8.99
C ASP A 138 20.96 0.16 9.84
N ALA A 139 19.73 0.04 9.35
CA ALA A 139 18.66 -0.70 10.02
C ALA A 139 18.97 -2.21 10.09
N ILE A 140 19.40 -2.81 8.98
CA ILE A 140 19.75 -4.24 8.89
C ILE A 140 20.85 -4.62 9.89
N LYS A 141 21.89 -3.78 10.05
CA LYS A 141 22.98 -4.02 11.00
C LYS A 141 22.53 -4.16 12.47
N GLN A 142 21.36 -3.63 12.81
CA GLN A 142 20.83 -3.66 14.18
C GLN A 142 20.00 -4.90 14.46
N ALA A 143 19.59 -5.64 13.42
CA ALA A 143 18.85 -6.88 13.57
C ALA A 143 19.73 -7.98 14.18
N LYS A 144 19.21 -8.65 15.20
CA LYS A 144 19.85 -9.82 15.82
C LYS A 144 19.49 -11.14 15.12
N PHE A 145 18.83 -11.04 14.00
CA PHE A 145 18.36 -12.13 13.15
C PHE A 145 18.71 -11.81 11.69
N PRO A 146 18.85 -12.81 10.81
CA PRO A 146 19.11 -12.56 9.39
C PRO A 146 17.92 -11.91 8.71
N ILE A 147 18.22 -10.98 7.80
CA ILE A 147 17.27 -10.40 6.85
C ILE A 147 17.66 -10.90 5.47
N VAL A 148 16.70 -11.54 4.77
CA VAL A 148 16.94 -12.21 3.49
C VAL A 148 16.20 -11.52 2.35
N ASN A 149 16.84 -11.42 1.18
CA ASN A 149 16.18 -11.04 -0.07
C ASN A 149 16.96 -11.62 -1.26
N SER A 150 16.28 -12.41 -2.09
CA SER A 150 16.92 -13.19 -3.14
C SER A 150 16.92 -12.53 -4.50
N ASN A 151 15.97 -11.63 -4.76
CA ASN A 151 15.74 -11.12 -6.11
C ASN A 151 16.22 -9.68 -6.33
N VAL A 152 16.86 -9.05 -5.34
CA VAL A 152 17.61 -7.80 -5.51
C VAL A 152 19.08 -8.13 -5.71
N VAL A 153 19.63 -7.69 -6.85
CA VAL A 153 21.02 -7.94 -7.25
C VAL A 153 21.78 -6.64 -7.43
N LYS A 154 23.10 -6.67 -7.40
CA LYS A 154 23.95 -5.52 -7.74
C LYS A 154 23.76 -5.14 -9.21
N ALA A 155 23.65 -3.87 -9.51
CA ALA A 155 23.41 -3.38 -10.86
C ALA A 155 24.42 -3.95 -11.87
N GLY A 156 23.91 -4.43 -13.01
CA GLY A 156 24.71 -5.04 -14.09
C GLY A 156 25.27 -6.43 -13.78
N THR A 157 24.82 -7.09 -12.70
CA THR A 157 25.32 -8.41 -12.29
C THR A 157 24.19 -9.38 -11.92
N GLU A 158 24.55 -10.66 -11.68
CA GLU A 158 23.68 -11.65 -11.04
C GLU A 158 24.03 -11.89 -9.56
N GLU A 159 24.91 -11.06 -8.98
CA GLU A 159 25.32 -11.17 -7.59
C GLU A 159 24.23 -10.59 -6.68
N PRO A 160 23.70 -11.35 -5.71
CA PRO A 160 22.74 -10.84 -4.75
C PRO A 160 23.27 -9.63 -3.98
N TYR A 161 22.44 -8.59 -3.84
CA TYR A 161 22.80 -7.41 -3.05
C TYR A 161 22.65 -7.66 -1.56
N PHE A 162 21.67 -8.44 -1.16
CA PHE A 162 21.41 -8.89 0.20
C PHE A 162 21.70 -10.38 0.36
N THR A 163 21.66 -10.91 1.59
CA THR A 163 21.69 -12.34 1.85
C THR A 163 20.49 -13.02 1.15
N PRO A 164 20.67 -13.88 0.15
CA PRO A 164 19.55 -14.37 -0.64
C PRO A 164 18.64 -15.31 0.15
N TYR A 165 19.18 -16.15 0.98
CA TYR A 165 18.46 -17.07 1.87
C TYR A 165 19.34 -17.51 3.02
N VAL A 166 18.72 -18.11 4.05
CA VAL A 166 19.43 -18.76 5.17
C VAL A 166 18.86 -20.16 5.40
N ILE A 167 19.68 -21.05 5.92
CA ILE A 167 19.26 -22.37 6.41
C ILE A 167 19.62 -22.42 7.89
N GLN A 168 18.60 -22.50 8.74
CA GLN A 168 18.78 -22.54 10.19
C GLN A 168 18.44 -23.92 10.73
N GLU A 169 19.31 -24.46 11.60
CA GLU A 169 19.04 -25.68 12.33
C GLU A 169 18.28 -25.36 13.62
N LYS A 170 17.10 -25.97 13.78
CA LYS A 170 16.26 -25.83 14.96
C LYS A 170 16.09 -27.16 15.68
N SER A 171 16.20 -27.14 17.00
CA SER A 171 15.79 -28.28 17.83
C SER A 171 14.27 -28.28 17.93
N VAL A 172 13.65 -29.41 17.54
CA VAL A 172 12.20 -29.61 17.61
C VAL A 172 11.89 -30.86 18.43
N VAL A 173 10.77 -30.83 19.15
CA VAL A 173 10.32 -31.94 20.00
C VAL A 173 9.16 -32.64 19.32
N ASP A 174 9.27 -33.94 19.12
CA ASP A 174 8.21 -34.75 18.52
C ASP A 174 7.02 -34.99 19.48
N ASN A 175 6.01 -35.69 18.98
CA ASN A 175 4.81 -35.97 19.74
C ASN A 175 5.03 -36.99 20.88
N GLN A 176 6.19 -37.66 20.90
CA GLN A 176 6.62 -38.58 21.97
C GLN A 176 7.55 -37.92 22.99
N GLY A 177 7.94 -36.64 22.76
CA GLY A 177 8.83 -35.88 23.63
C GLY A 177 10.31 -36.02 23.28
N LYS A 178 10.69 -36.66 22.18
CA LYS A 178 12.07 -36.79 21.72
C LYS A 178 12.47 -35.55 20.90
N THR A 179 13.71 -35.11 21.12
CA THR A 179 14.29 -33.95 20.40
C THR A 179 14.95 -34.41 19.11
N HIS A 180 14.70 -33.65 18.05
CA HIS A 180 15.28 -33.83 16.72
C HIS A 180 15.88 -32.54 16.20
N LYS A 181 16.69 -32.63 15.15
CA LYS A 181 17.20 -31.49 14.40
C LYS A 181 16.37 -31.33 13.12
N LEU A 182 15.90 -30.11 12.87
CA LEU A 182 15.17 -29.72 11.67
C LEU A 182 15.90 -28.53 11.02
N LYS A 183 16.23 -28.65 9.74
CA LYS A 183 16.84 -27.57 8.97
C LYS A 183 15.79 -26.84 8.17
N ILE A 184 15.51 -25.60 8.56
CA ILE A 184 14.52 -24.75 7.91
C ILE A 184 15.25 -23.75 7.02
N GLY A 185 14.94 -23.76 5.73
CA GLY A 185 15.39 -22.76 4.77
C GLY A 185 14.39 -21.61 4.69
N TYR A 186 14.87 -20.38 4.77
CA TYR A 186 14.07 -19.17 4.58
C TYR A 186 14.62 -18.40 3.39
N ILE A 187 13.72 -18.03 2.47
CA ILE A 187 14.04 -17.28 1.26
C ILE A 187 13.13 -16.07 1.14
N GLY A 188 13.68 -14.89 0.80
CA GLY A 188 12.95 -13.63 0.76
C GLY A 188 12.81 -13.06 -0.64
N PHE A 189 11.68 -12.36 -0.90
CA PHE A 189 11.39 -11.71 -2.17
C PHE A 189 10.71 -10.36 -1.97
N VAL A 190 10.90 -9.46 -2.95
CA VAL A 190 10.26 -8.15 -3.06
C VAL A 190 9.75 -7.93 -4.49
N PRO A 191 8.68 -7.12 -4.72
CA PRO A 191 8.22 -6.83 -6.07
C PRO A 191 9.32 -6.21 -6.93
N PRO A 192 9.51 -6.68 -8.18
CA PRO A 192 10.47 -6.05 -9.09
C PRO A 192 10.24 -4.55 -9.30
N GLN A 193 9.03 -4.07 -9.07
CA GLN A 193 8.57 -2.70 -9.24
C GLN A 193 9.20 -1.70 -8.28
N ILE A 194 9.95 -2.12 -7.25
CA ILE A 194 10.77 -1.20 -6.44
C ILE A 194 11.71 -0.36 -7.31
N MET A 195 12.18 -0.91 -8.44
CA MET A 195 13.01 -0.18 -9.40
C MET A 195 12.29 0.99 -10.07
N VAL A 196 10.95 0.98 -10.05
CA VAL A 196 10.09 2.06 -10.53
C VAL A 196 9.76 3.01 -9.37
N TRP A 197 9.28 2.47 -8.26
CA TRP A 197 8.78 3.26 -7.13
C TRP A 197 9.90 4.02 -6.41
N ASP A 198 11.08 3.42 -6.26
CA ASP A 198 12.24 4.00 -5.58
C ASP A 198 13.41 4.28 -6.52
N LYS A 199 13.12 4.62 -7.78
CA LYS A 199 14.11 4.85 -8.82
C LYS A 199 15.23 5.80 -8.38
N ALA A 200 14.89 6.90 -7.73
CA ALA A 200 15.86 7.88 -7.24
C ALA A 200 16.89 7.28 -6.26
N ASN A 201 16.46 6.32 -5.45
CA ASN A 201 17.29 5.64 -4.46
C ASN A 201 18.10 4.47 -5.04
N LEU A 202 17.56 3.79 -6.08
CA LEU A 202 18.01 2.46 -6.50
C LEU A 202 18.73 2.43 -7.85
N GLN A 203 18.42 3.32 -8.78
CA GLN A 203 18.97 3.33 -10.13
C GLN A 203 20.50 3.33 -10.12
N GLY A 204 21.10 2.41 -10.91
CA GLY A 204 22.55 2.28 -11.03
C GLY A 204 23.26 1.63 -9.84
N LYS A 205 22.53 1.27 -8.78
CA LYS A 205 23.08 0.59 -7.59
C LYS A 205 22.62 -0.86 -7.52
N VAL A 206 21.34 -1.11 -7.78
CA VAL A 206 20.73 -2.44 -7.76
C VAL A 206 19.82 -2.64 -8.97
N GLU A 207 19.44 -3.88 -9.20
CA GLU A 207 18.42 -4.34 -10.14
C GLU A 207 17.59 -5.41 -9.46
N THR A 208 16.40 -5.69 -9.99
CA THR A 208 15.54 -6.77 -9.51
C THR A 208 15.45 -7.90 -10.53
N ARG A 209 15.14 -9.09 -10.06
CA ARG A 209 14.86 -10.27 -10.85
C ARG A 209 13.44 -10.76 -10.58
N ASP A 210 12.88 -11.51 -11.51
CA ASP A 210 11.58 -12.14 -11.35
C ASP A 210 11.52 -13.05 -10.13
N ILE A 211 10.44 -12.95 -9.34
CA ILE A 211 10.27 -13.68 -8.08
C ILE A 211 10.25 -15.19 -8.31
N VAL A 212 9.44 -15.67 -9.26
CA VAL A 212 9.24 -17.10 -9.51
C VAL A 212 10.51 -17.75 -10.07
N LYS A 213 11.16 -17.11 -11.04
CA LYS A 213 12.43 -17.59 -11.60
C LYS A 213 13.54 -17.63 -10.56
N THR A 214 13.57 -16.62 -9.69
CA THR A 214 14.55 -16.57 -8.58
C THR A 214 14.28 -17.69 -7.58
N ALA A 215 13.02 -17.96 -7.23
CA ALA A 215 12.66 -19.11 -6.39
C ALA A 215 13.07 -20.43 -7.04
N GLN A 216 12.81 -20.63 -8.33
CA GLN A 216 13.21 -21.82 -9.11
C GLN A 216 14.74 -22.02 -9.15
N LYS A 217 15.52 -20.95 -9.07
CA LYS A 217 16.99 -21.01 -8.98
C LYS A 217 17.47 -21.44 -7.59
N TYR A 218 16.99 -20.76 -6.52
CA TYR A 218 17.57 -20.92 -5.19
C TYR A 218 16.95 -22.06 -4.37
N VAL A 219 15.66 -22.40 -4.53
CA VAL A 219 15.03 -23.46 -3.73
C VAL A 219 15.69 -24.82 -3.92
N PRO A 220 16.03 -25.28 -5.15
CA PRO A 220 16.80 -26.51 -5.35
C PRO A 220 18.20 -26.45 -4.72
N GLU A 221 18.85 -25.29 -4.76
CA GLU A 221 20.17 -25.09 -4.11
C GLU A 221 20.05 -25.25 -2.59
N MET A 222 19.03 -24.65 -1.95
CA MET A 222 18.76 -24.80 -0.51
C MET A 222 18.54 -26.27 -0.14
N LYS A 223 17.74 -27.01 -0.91
CA LYS A 223 17.52 -28.45 -0.71
C LYS A 223 18.81 -29.25 -0.83
N LYS A 224 19.67 -28.91 -1.84
CA LYS A 224 20.99 -29.54 -2.00
C LYS A 224 21.94 -29.23 -0.82
N LYS A 225 21.82 -28.03 -0.23
CA LYS A 225 22.57 -27.63 0.98
C LYS A 225 21.97 -28.19 2.28
N GLY A 226 20.91 -28.99 2.18
CA GLY A 226 20.38 -29.77 3.29
C GLY A 226 19.19 -29.14 4.01
N ALA A 227 18.50 -28.17 3.43
CA ALA A 227 17.22 -27.71 3.98
C ALA A 227 16.18 -28.85 3.94
N ASP A 228 15.61 -29.16 5.09
CA ASP A 228 14.52 -30.15 5.19
C ASP A 228 13.20 -29.56 4.68
N ILE A 229 12.88 -28.34 5.09
CA ILE A 229 11.72 -27.58 4.62
C ILE A 229 12.15 -26.18 4.16
N VAL A 230 11.37 -25.57 3.27
CA VAL A 230 11.60 -24.22 2.77
C VAL A 230 10.35 -23.36 2.99
N VAL A 231 10.55 -22.24 3.66
CA VAL A 231 9.54 -21.21 3.90
C VAL A 231 9.90 -19.99 3.05
N ALA A 232 8.99 -19.58 2.17
CA ALA A 232 9.12 -18.35 1.39
C ALA A 232 8.52 -17.17 2.17
N LEU A 233 9.31 -16.12 2.36
CA LEU A 233 8.90 -14.82 2.86
C LEU A 233 8.76 -13.91 1.64
N ALA A 234 7.57 -13.88 1.06
CA ALA A 234 7.33 -13.30 -0.25
C ALA A 234 6.56 -11.98 -0.09
N HIS A 235 7.29 -10.86 0.01
CA HIS A 235 6.64 -9.57 0.07
C HIS A 235 6.08 -9.20 -1.31
N THR A 236 4.95 -9.78 -1.68
CA THR A 236 4.24 -9.63 -2.96
C THR A 236 2.78 -10.03 -2.77
N GLY A 237 1.87 -9.46 -3.55
CA GLY A 237 0.44 -9.76 -3.46
C GLY A 237 0.04 -11.08 -4.15
N PRO A 238 -1.20 -11.53 -3.96
CA PRO A 238 -1.77 -12.70 -4.64
C PRO A 238 -2.26 -12.34 -6.04
N SER A 239 -2.20 -13.31 -6.97
CA SER A 239 -2.82 -13.20 -8.29
C SER A 239 -3.32 -14.54 -8.79
N ASP A 240 -4.54 -14.55 -9.35
CA ASP A 240 -5.14 -15.67 -10.09
C ASP A 240 -4.95 -15.56 -11.61
N GLU A 241 -4.38 -14.43 -12.09
CA GLU A 241 -4.11 -14.21 -13.50
C GLU A 241 -3.02 -15.17 -14.02
N PRO A 242 -2.94 -15.43 -15.33
CA PRO A 242 -1.83 -16.18 -15.89
C PRO A 242 -0.48 -15.53 -15.57
N TYR A 243 0.49 -16.35 -15.15
CA TYR A 243 1.82 -15.86 -14.81
C TYR A 243 2.45 -15.05 -15.94
N GLN A 244 2.96 -13.90 -15.58
CA GLN A 244 3.79 -13.04 -16.41
C GLN A 244 5.13 -12.78 -15.72
N GLU A 245 6.22 -12.84 -16.47
CA GLU A 245 7.54 -12.54 -15.93
C GLU A 245 7.62 -11.09 -15.44
N GLY A 246 8.18 -10.89 -14.25
CA GLY A 246 8.27 -9.58 -13.62
C GLY A 246 6.97 -9.09 -13.00
N ALA A 247 5.97 -9.96 -12.83
CA ALA A 247 4.71 -9.60 -12.18
C ALA A 247 4.93 -9.07 -10.76
N GLU A 248 4.21 -8.01 -10.40
CA GLU A 248 4.19 -7.43 -9.05
C GLU A 248 3.59 -8.40 -8.03
N ASN A 249 2.46 -9.02 -8.38
CA ASN A 249 1.72 -9.92 -7.51
C ASN A 249 2.00 -11.37 -7.91
N SER A 250 2.85 -12.04 -7.15
CA SER A 250 3.40 -13.36 -7.52
C SER A 250 3.24 -14.43 -6.44
N ALA A 251 2.56 -14.16 -5.32
CA ALA A 251 2.50 -15.09 -4.19
C ALA A 251 1.94 -16.46 -4.60
N PHE A 252 0.78 -16.50 -5.27
CA PHE A 252 0.12 -17.76 -5.64
C PHE A 252 0.90 -18.61 -6.65
N TYR A 253 1.82 -18.01 -7.43
CA TYR A 253 2.68 -18.79 -8.33
C TYR A 253 3.81 -19.51 -7.60
N LEU A 254 4.16 -19.09 -6.38
CA LEU A 254 5.18 -19.76 -5.57
C LEU A 254 4.72 -21.15 -5.12
N ALA A 255 3.41 -21.40 -5.02
CA ALA A 255 2.88 -22.73 -4.76
C ALA A 255 3.23 -23.76 -5.86
N ASP A 256 3.50 -23.32 -7.08
CA ASP A 256 3.94 -24.16 -8.19
C ASP A 256 5.46 -24.45 -8.17
N VAL A 257 6.23 -23.74 -7.35
CA VAL A 257 7.69 -23.96 -7.24
C VAL A 257 7.94 -25.18 -6.36
N PRO A 258 8.56 -26.25 -6.89
CA PRO A 258 8.81 -27.46 -6.13
C PRO A 258 9.63 -27.19 -4.86
N HIS A 259 9.22 -27.83 -3.75
CA HIS A 259 9.89 -27.76 -2.45
C HIS A 259 9.72 -26.44 -1.67
N ILE A 260 8.85 -25.53 -2.07
CA ILE A 260 8.32 -24.52 -1.16
C ILE A 260 7.25 -25.21 -0.32
N ASP A 261 7.40 -25.19 0.99
CA ASP A 261 6.56 -25.92 1.93
C ASP A 261 5.56 -25.00 2.67
N ALA A 262 5.82 -23.70 2.71
CA ALA A 262 4.91 -22.64 3.19
C ALA A 262 5.27 -21.31 2.57
N VAL A 263 4.29 -20.40 2.41
CA VAL A 263 4.47 -19.02 1.94
C VAL A 263 3.83 -18.05 2.93
N ILE A 264 4.63 -17.11 3.42
CA ILE A 264 4.13 -15.90 4.08
C ILE A 264 4.23 -14.78 3.05
N PHE A 265 3.11 -14.08 2.80
CA PHE A 265 3.07 -13.04 1.79
C PHE A 265 2.39 -11.75 2.30
N GLY A 266 2.46 -10.64 1.54
CA GLY A 266 2.07 -9.31 2.00
C GLY A 266 1.80 -8.32 0.86
N HIS A 267 2.25 -7.07 1.03
CA HIS A 267 2.25 -6.00 0.03
C HIS A 267 0.86 -5.45 -0.33
N SER A 268 -0.09 -6.29 -0.63
CA SER A 268 -1.44 -5.86 -1.06
C SER A 268 -2.37 -5.47 0.09
N HIS A 269 -1.92 -5.56 1.35
CA HIS A 269 -2.66 -5.22 2.57
C HIS A 269 -4.00 -5.98 2.72
N ARG A 270 -4.13 -7.14 2.06
CA ARG A 270 -5.32 -7.98 2.15
C ARG A 270 -5.13 -9.03 3.25
N LEU A 271 -6.17 -9.78 3.52
CA LEU A 271 -6.16 -10.90 4.48
C LEU A 271 -6.27 -12.22 3.75
N PHE A 272 -5.35 -13.16 4.02
CA PHE A 272 -5.48 -14.54 3.51
C PHE A 272 -5.11 -15.55 4.62
N PRO A 273 -5.96 -16.57 4.86
CA PRO A 273 -7.23 -16.88 4.17
C PRO A 273 -8.36 -15.91 4.53
N ASN A 274 -9.19 -15.56 3.54
CA ASN A 274 -10.37 -14.71 3.72
C ASN A 274 -11.45 -15.02 2.66
N LYS A 275 -12.70 -14.65 2.95
CA LYS A 275 -13.87 -14.85 2.07
C LYS A 275 -13.73 -14.20 0.70
N GLU A 276 -12.99 -13.13 0.57
CA GLU A 276 -12.73 -12.46 -0.72
C GLU A 276 -12.07 -13.39 -1.74
N PHE A 277 -11.32 -14.40 -1.29
CA PHE A 277 -10.68 -15.41 -2.13
C PHE A 277 -11.51 -16.68 -2.33
N ALA A 278 -12.78 -16.71 -1.87
CA ALA A 278 -13.63 -17.91 -1.98
C ALA A 278 -13.93 -18.33 -3.44
N LYS A 279 -13.75 -17.43 -4.40
CA LYS A 279 -13.92 -17.69 -5.84
C LYS A 279 -12.60 -17.98 -6.57
N SER A 280 -11.46 -17.86 -5.91
CA SER A 280 -10.16 -18.17 -6.49
C SER A 280 -10.10 -19.67 -6.83
N PRO A 281 -9.73 -20.04 -8.06
CA PRO A 281 -9.59 -21.44 -8.46
C PRO A 281 -8.39 -22.13 -7.80
N ASN A 282 -7.46 -21.35 -7.23
CA ASN A 282 -6.21 -21.81 -6.67
C ASN A 282 -6.23 -21.91 -5.13
N ALA A 283 -7.17 -21.20 -4.46
CA ALA A 283 -7.17 -21.06 -3.01
C ALA A 283 -8.21 -21.94 -2.31
N ASP A 284 -7.79 -22.62 -1.25
CA ASP A 284 -8.67 -23.23 -0.23
C ASP A 284 -8.66 -22.35 1.02
N ILE A 285 -9.67 -21.48 1.14
CA ILE A 285 -9.78 -20.54 2.26
C ILE A 285 -10.13 -21.20 3.60
N VAL A 286 -10.57 -22.47 3.60
CA VAL A 286 -10.89 -23.23 4.83
C VAL A 286 -9.61 -23.72 5.48
N ASN A 287 -8.69 -24.24 4.67
CA ASN A 287 -7.41 -24.72 5.13
C ASN A 287 -6.29 -23.66 5.03
N GLY A 288 -6.55 -22.52 4.38
CA GLY A 288 -5.55 -21.47 4.17
C GLY A 288 -4.42 -21.97 3.27
N THR A 289 -4.75 -22.61 2.14
CA THR A 289 -3.76 -23.15 1.21
C THR A 289 -3.99 -22.65 -0.20
N VAL A 290 -2.90 -22.53 -0.97
CA VAL A 290 -2.92 -22.30 -2.41
C VAL A 290 -2.32 -23.53 -3.08
N LYS A 291 -3.11 -24.21 -3.93
CA LYS A 291 -2.71 -25.48 -4.56
C LYS A 291 -2.14 -26.51 -3.56
N GLY A 292 -2.66 -26.49 -2.32
CA GLY A 292 -2.25 -27.38 -1.22
C GLY A 292 -1.02 -26.92 -0.43
N VAL A 293 -0.36 -25.83 -0.79
CA VAL A 293 0.73 -25.20 0.00
C VAL A 293 0.09 -24.23 1.01
N PRO A 294 0.38 -24.35 2.33
CA PRO A 294 -0.09 -23.39 3.32
C PRO A 294 0.47 -21.99 3.04
N GLU A 295 -0.42 -21.02 2.92
CA GLU A 295 -0.07 -19.63 2.67
C GLU A 295 -0.82 -18.70 3.60
N SER A 296 -0.23 -17.55 3.96
CA SER A 296 -0.88 -16.58 4.83
C SER A 296 -0.42 -15.15 4.58
N MET A 297 -1.39 -14.20 4.66
CA MET A 297 -1.16 -12.76 4.62
C MET A 297 -1.96 -12.09 5.75
N ALA A 298 -1.27 -11.46 6.69
CA ALA A 298 -1.86 -10.95 7.94
C ALA A 298 -2.47 -9.53 7.84
N GLY A 299 -2.65 -9.00 6.65
CA GLY A 299 -3.14 -7.62 6.50
C GLY A 299 -2.02 -6.61 6.63
N TYR A 300 -2.18 -5.59 7.49
CA TYR A 300 -1.25 -4.47 7.63
C TYR A 300 -1.36 -3.84 9.04
N TRP A 301 -0.35 -3.03 9.42
CA TRP A 301 -0.29 -2.26 10.67
C TRP A 301 -0.42 -3.12 11.93
N ALA A 302 0.03 -4.38 11.82
CA ALA A 302 -0.08 -5.37 12.88
C ALA A 302 -1.53 -5.62 13.37
N ASN A 303 -2.54 -5.45 12.50
CA ASN A 303 -3.94 -5.69 12.83
C ASN A 303 -4.30 -7.18 12.96
N ASN A 304 -3.45 -8.06 12.43
CA ASN A 304 -3.52 -9.51 12.58
C ASN A 304 -2.12 -10.10 12.69
N ILE A 305 -2.03 -11.35 13.11
CA ILE A 305 -0.87 -12.21 12.92
C ILE A 305 -1.23 -13.42 12.07
N SER A 306 -0.29 -13.92 11.29
CA SER A 306 -0.39 -15.21 10.60
C SER A 306 0.01 -16.34 11.52
N VAL A 307 -0.72 -17.46 11.44
CA VAL A 307 -0.40 -18.71 12.10
C VAL A 307 -0.48 -19.83 11.06
N VAL A 308 0.68 -20.45 10.75
CA VAL A 308 0.77 -21.57 9.81
C VAL A 308 1.25 -22.80 10.58
N ASP A 309 0.43 -23.84 10.63
CA ASP A 309 0.75 -25.11 11.29
C ASP A 309 1.13 -26.15 10.24
N LEU A 310 2.32 -26.76 10.39
CA LEU A 310 2.86 -27.81 9.53
C LEU A 310 3.02 -29.10 10.34
N GLY A 311 2.48 -30.20 9.81
CA GLY A 311 2.78 -31.55 10.29
C GLY A 311 3.94 -32.14 9.51
N LEU A 312 4.97 -32.60 10.21
CA LEU A 312 6.20 -33.13 9.63
C LEU A 312 6.35 -34.62 9.97
N THR A 313 6.84 -35.40 9.03
CA THR A 313 7.18 -36.83 9.22
C THR A 313 8.58 -37.08 8.70
N GLU A 314 9.35 -37.87 9.44
CA GLU A 314 10.67 -38.29 9.01
C GLU A 314 10.55 -39.42 7.96
N HIS A 315 11.18 -39.24 6.82
CA HIS A 315 11.32 -40.27 5.80
C HIS A 315 12.76 -40.40 5.33
N LYS A 316 13.40 -41.54 5.58
CA LYS A 316 14.78 -41.83 5.18
C LYS A 316 15.79 -40.76 5.64
N GLY A 317 15.67 -40.30 6.88
CA GLY A 317 16.55 -39.28 7.47
C GLY A 317 16.31 -37.85 7.01
N LYS A 318 15.15 -37.59 6.37
CA LYS A 318 14.74 -36.25 5.95
C LYS A 318 13.33 -35.94 6.44
N TRP A 319 13.11 -34.71 6.88
CA TRP A 319 11.78 -34.25 7.23
C TRP A 319 11.02 -33.81 5.97
N ILE A 320 9.76 -34.21 5.91
CA ILE A 320 8.82 -33.82 4.85
C ILE A 320 7.52 -33.30 5.48
N VAL A 321 6.90 -32.29 4.83
CA VAL A 321 5.59 -31.78 5.22
C VAL A 321 4.52 -32.74 4.72
N THR A 322 3.70 -33.27 5.64
CA THR A 322 2.61 -34.21 5.35
C THR A 322 1.23 -33.58 5.51
N SER A 323 1.14 -32.46 6.23
CA SER A 323 -0.07 -31.65 6.35
C SER A 323 0.31 -30.20 6.63
N GLY A 324 -0.60 -29.29 6.29
CA GLY A 324 -0.42 -27.89 6.58
C GLY A 324 -1.72 -27.12 6.50
N LYS A 325 -1.83 -26.10 7.33
CA LYS A 325 -2.95 -25.14 7.29
C LYS A 325 -2.50 -23.77 7.73
N ALA A 326 -3.19 -22.74 7.27
CA ALA A 326 -2.96 -21.37 7.71
C ALA A 326 -4.24 -20.73 8.26
N ALA A 327 -4.08 -19.84 9.20
CA ALA A 327 -5.15 -19.05 9.81
C ALA A 327 -4.63 -17.67 10.23
N LEU A 328 -5.54 -16.74 10.44
CA LEU A 328 -5.25 -15.41 10.95
C LEU A 328 -5.77 -15.26 12.37
N ARG A 329 -5.06 -14.47 13.19
CA ARG A 329 -5.53 -14.04 14.51
C ARG A 329 -5.59 -12.52 14.54
N PRO A 330 -6.80 -11.92 14.55
CA PRO A 330 -6.97 -10.49 14.64
C PRO A 330 -6.71 -9.98 16.05
N ILE A 331 -6.21 -8.75 16.17
CA ILE A 331 -6.10 -8.05 17.46
C ILE A 331 -7.41 -7.36 17.84
N TYR A 332 -8.33 -7.18 16.89
CA TYR A 332 -9.57 -6.41 17.07
C TYR A 332 -10.75 -7.12 16.41
N ASP A 333 -11.86 -7.19 17.14
CA ASP A 333 -13.16 -7.64 16.63
C ASP A 333 -13.95 -6.43 16.12
N ALA A 334 -13.97 -6.25 14.81
CA ALA A 334 -14.65 -5.13 14.16
C ALA A 334 -16.18 -5.16 14.35
N LYS A 335 -16.78 -6.37 14.46
CA LYS A 335 -18.23 -6.54 14.65
C LYS A 335 -18.68 -6.07 16.03
N ASN A 336 -17.93 -6.47 17.06
CA ASN A 336 -18.25 -6.16 18.46
C ASN A 336 -17.50 -4.90 18.96
N LYS A 337 -16.68 -4.27 18.10
CA LYS A 337 -15.84 -3.08 18.42
C LYS A 337 -14.99 -3.29 19.68
N LYS A 338 -14.32 -4.43 19.77
CA LYS A 338 -13.58 -4.85 20.96
C LYS A 338 -12.17 -5.31 20.62
N ALA A 339 -11.20 -4.86 21.44
CA ALA A 339 -9.85 -5.43 21.42
C ALA A 339 -9.89 -6.92 21.81
N LEU A 340 -9.12 -7.74 21.09
CA LEU A 340 -8.96 -9.18 21.34
C LEU A 340 -7.63 -9.51 22.03
N ALA A 341 -6.74 -8.53 22.16
CA ALA A 341 -5.47 -8.65 22.85
C ALA A 341 -5.14 -7.38 23.61
N GLU A 342 -4.57 -7.53 24.79
CA GLU A 342 -3.97 -6.43 25.54
C GLU A 342 -2.58 -6.08 24.97
N ASN A 343 -2.07 -4.91 25.32
CA ASN A 343 -0.71 -4.52 24.97
C ASN A 343 0.32 -5.37 25.71
N ASP A 344 1.34 -5.82 25.00
CA ASP A 344 2.49 -6.47 25.62
C ASP A 344 3.28 -5.47 26.46
N PRO A 345 3.47 -5.72 27.77
CA PRO A 345 4.07 -4.73 28.67
C PRO A 345 5.56 -4.47 28.38
N GLU A 346 6.29 -5.48 27.89
CA GLU A 346 7.70 -5.33 27.55
C GLU A 346 7.88 -4.44 26.33
N ILE A 347 7.11 -4.71 25.27
CA ILE A 347 7.15 -3.93 24.02
C ILE A 347 6.62 -2.51 24.26
N THR A 348 5.57 -2.35 25.08
CA THR A 348 5.06 -1.03 25.46
C THR A 348 6.12 -0.21 26.21
N ALA A 349 6.84 -0.82 27.14
CA ALA A 349 7.92 -0.15 27.88
C ALA A 349 9.09 0.23 26.98
N LEU A 350 9.46 -0.66 26.03
CA LEU A 350 10.50 -0.43 25.03
C LEU A 350 10.18 0.79 24.15
N LEU A 351 8.94 0.92 23.74
CA LEU A 351 8.49 1.96 22.79
C LEU A 351 8.16 3.30 23.47
N LYS A 352 7.99 3.35 24.79
CA LYS A 352 7.57 4.57 25.49
C LYS A 352 8.42 5.81 25.15
N PRO A 353 9.77 5.75 25.14
CA PRO A 353 10.59 6.93 24.84
C PRO A 353 10.37 7.46 23.39
N VAL A 354 10.30 6.57 22.40
CA VAL A 354 10.08 6.97 21.00
C VAL A 354 8.65 7.42 20.78
N HIS A 355 7.66 6.82 21.46
CA HIS A 355 6.27 7.26 21.43
C HIS A 355 6.12 8.72 21.90
N GLU A 356 6.69 9.05 23.07
CA GLU A 356 6.64 10.40 23.63
C GLU A 356 7.38 11.41 22.74
N ALA A 357 8.53 11.02 22.18
CA ALA A 357 9.28 11.85 21.26
C ALA A 357 8.55 12.10 19.94
N THR A 358 7.90 11.07 19.39
CA THR A 358 7.08 11.18 18.17
C THR A 358 5.87 12.09 18.38
N ARG A 359 5.16 11.97 19.50
CA ARG A 359 4.04 12.87 19.83
C ARG A 359 4.51 14.33 19.87
N LYS A 360 5.66 14.58 20.47
CA LYS A 360 6.27 15.93 20.48
C LYS A 360 6.65 16.39 19.08
N TYR A 361 7.24 15.51 18.27
CA TYR A 361 7.66 15.80 16.90
C TYR A 361 6.45 16.23 16.03
N VAL A 362 5.38 15.44 15.99
CA VAL A 362 4.19 15.72 15.16
C VAL A 362 3.33 16.89 15.70
N SER A 363 3.57 17.34 16.93
CA SER A 363 2.85 18.45 17.55
C SER A 363 3.57 19.80 17.41
N GLN A 364 4.74 19.85 16.75
CA GLN A 364 5.46 21.11 16.57
C GLN A 364 4.70 22.03 15.63
N PRO A 365 4.51 23.33 15.98
CA PRO A 365 3.89 24.31 15.09
C PRO A 365 4.70 24.53 13.83
N ILE A 366 4.03 24.56 12.68
CA ILE A 366 4.64 24.84 11.36
C ILE A 366 4.03 26.06 10.68
N GLY A 367 2.92 26.61 11.17
CA GLY A 367 2.26 27.79 10.58
C GLY A 367 0.80 27.91 10.98
N LYS A 368 0.03 28.69 10.18
CA LYS A 368 -1.40 28.94 10.41
C LYS A 368 -2.18 28.86 9.11
N ALA A 369 -3.44 28.40 9.17
CA ALA A 369 -4.39 28.45 8.06
C ALA A 369 -5.54 29.43 8.32
N THR A 370 -6.01 30.10 7.26
CA THR A 370 -7.11 31.06 7.31
C THR A 370 -8.49 30.38 7.38
N ASP A 371 -8.63 29.14 6.86
CA ASP A 371 -9.90 28.40 6.82
C ASP A 371 -9.69 26.91 7.13
N ASN A 372 -10.79 26.20 7.36
CA ASN A 372 -10.80 24.75 7.62
C ASN A 372 -10.48 23.96 6.34
N MET A 373 -9.74 22.87 6.49
CA MET A 373 -9.43 21.93 5.42
C MET A 373 -10.03 20.57 5.76
N TYR A 374 -11.24 20.31 5.27
CA TYR A 374 -11.98 19.07 5.49
C TYR A 374 -12.33 18.42 4.15
N SER A 375 -12.02 17.13 3.99
CA SER A 375 -12.17 16.41 2.72
C SER A 375 -13.57 15.81 2.48
N TYR A 376 -14.59 16.29 3.19
CA TYR A 376 -15.95 15.74 3.08
C TYR A 376 -16.58 15.89 1.70
N LEU A 377 -16.16 16.90 0.94
CA LEU A 377 -16.65 17.22 -0.39
C LEU A 377 -15.63 16.96 -1.51
N ALA A 378 -14.45 16.44 -1.17
CA ALA A 378 -13.32 16.28 -2.09
C ALA A 378 -13.61 15.40 -3.32
N LEU A 379 -14.66 14.57 -3.28
CA LEU A 379 -15.09 13.74 -4.42
C LEU A 379 -16.15 14.39 -5.32
N VAL A 380 -16.70 15.57 -4.94
CA VAL A 380 -17.83 16.17 -5.66
C VAL A 380 -17.64 17.65 -5.99
N GLN A 381 -16.57 18.25 -5.50
CA GLN A 381 -16.17 19.63 -5.83
C GLN A 381 -14.70 19.83 -5.58
N ASP A 382 -14.15 20.95 -6.03
CA ASP A 382 -12.80 21.37 -5.68
C ASP A 382 -12.68 21.62 -4.17
N ASP A 383 -11.58 21.16 -3.55
CA ASP A 383 -11.52 20.93 -2.10
C ASP A 383 -10.25 21.53 -1.48
N PRO A 384 -10.36 22.19 -0.31
CA PRO A 384 -9.22 22.84 0.33
C PRO A 384 -8.10 21.88 0.73
N THR A 385 -8.38 20.59 0.97
CA THR A 385 -7.36 19.60 1.33
C THR A 385 -6.48 19.23 0.14
N ILE A 386 -7.03 19.29 -1.09
CA ILE A 386 -6.28 19.07 -2.32
C ILE A 386 -5.60 20.35 -2.77
N GLN A 387 -6.28 21.49 -2.66
CA GLN A 387 -5.77 22.79 -3.04
C GLN A 387 -4.45 23.15 -2.34
N ILE A 388 -4.37 22.95 -1.03
CA ILE A 388 -3.13 23.27 -0.27
C ILE A 388 -1.96 22.37 -0.69
N VAL A 389 -2.22 21.11 -1.04
CA VAL A 389 -1.20 20.20 -1.57
C VAL A 389 -0.72 20.65 -2.94
N ASN A 390 -1.66 21.00 -3.84
CA ASN A 390 -1.34 21.50 -5.18
C ASN A 390 -0.54 22.81 -5.13
N GLN A 391 -0.90 23.72 -4.25
CA GLN A 391 -0.14 24.97 -4.02
C GLN A 391 1.28 24.67 -3.57
N ALA A 392 1.48 23.75 -2.62
CA ALA A 392 2.79 23.38 -2.11
C ALA A 392 3.67 22.72 -3.19
N GLN A 393 3.11 21.78 -3.94
CA GLN A 393 3.81 21.11 -5.04
C GLN A 393 4.23 22.12 -6.13
N LYS A 394 3.31 23.00 -6.54
CA LYS A 394 3.57 24.04 -7.53
C LYS A 394 4.67 25.00 -7.07
N ALA A 395 4.58 25.52 -5.84
CA ALA A 395 5.58 26.42 -5.27
C ALA A 395 6.98 25.78 -5.21
N TYR A 396 7.05 24.48 -4.88
CA TYR A 396 8.30 23.74 -4.91
C TYR A 396 8.87 23.65 -6.34
N VAL A 397 8.03 23.31 -7.33
CA VAL A 397 8.45 23.18 -8.73
C VAL A 397 8.86 24.54 -9.30
N GLU A 398 8.15 25.62 -8.99
CA GLU A 398 8.53 26.99 -9.38
C GLU A 398 9.93 27.37 -8.88
N LYS A 399 10.31 26.92 -7.69
CA LYS A 399 11.65 27.15 -7.11
C LYS A 399 12.74 26.34 -7.83
N VAL A 400 12.48 25.09 -8.24
CA VAL A 400 13.50 24.22 -8.83
C VAL A 400 13.56 24.31 -10.36
N ALA A 401 12.47 24.64 -11.04
CA ALA A 401 12.38 24.68 -12.50
C ALA A 401 13.47 25.52 -13.20
N PRO A 402 13.87 26.70 -12.70
CA PRO A 402 14.93 27.49 -13.34
C PRO A 402 16.29 26.79 -13.40
N SER A 403 16.54 25.83 -12.50
CA SER A 403 17.80 25.07 -12.44
C SER A 403 17.80 23.79 -13.28
N VAL A 404 16.64 23.40 -13.85
CA VAL A 404 16.47 22.17 -14.63
C VAL A 404 16.13 22.50 -16.08
N ALA A 405 17.09 22.31 -16.98
CA ALA A 405 16.97 22.71 -18.40
C ALA A 405 15.72 22.15 -19.10
N ALA A 406 15.30 20.91 -18.76
CA ALA A 406 14.11 20.27 -19.33
C ALA A 406 12.77 20.89 -18.87
N MET A 407 12.80 21.77 -17.86
CA MET A 407 11.62 22.43 -17.27
C MET A 407 11.52 23.92 -17.65
N ALA A 408 12.57 24.49 -18.20
CA ALA A 408 12.67 25.94 -18.43
C ALA A 408 11.57 26.46 -19.36
N GLY A 409 10.82 27.47 -18.88
CA GLY A 409 9.83 28.21 -19.66
C GLY A 409 8.49 27.48 -19.90
N LEU A 410 8.30 26.28 -19.38
CA LEU A 410 7.04 25.56 -19.50
C LEU A 410 6.05 25.93 -18.38
N PRO A 411 4.74 25.97 -18.68
CA PRO A 411 3.71 26.19 -17.68
C PRO A 411 3.70 25.05 -16.64
N ILE A 412 3.52 25.42 -15.36
CA ILE A 412 3.51 24.48 -14.22
C ILE A 412 2.08 24.27 -13.74
N LEU A 413 1.62 23.03 -13.80
CA LEU A 413 0.37 22.52 -13.23
C LEU A 413 0.70 21.60 -12.05
N SER A 414 -0.30 21.28 -11.22
CA SER A 414 -0.13 20.35 -10.11
C SER A 414 -1.29 19.39 -10.02
N ALA A 415 -1.00 18.10 -9.81
CA ALA A 415 -1.98 17.03 -9.66
C ALA A 415 -1.97 16.51 -8.21
N GLY A 416 -3.12 16.62 -7.54
CA GLY A 416 -3.37 16.10 -6.20
C GLY A 416 -4.60 15.21 -6.16
N ALA A 417 -4.65 14.27 -5.21
CA ALA A 417 -5.78 13.37 -5.04
C ALA A 417 -6.23 13.29 -3.56
N PRO A 418 -7.52 13.04 -3.27
CA PRO A 418 -8.01 12.89 -1.91
C PRO A 418 -7.62 11.51 -1.36
N PHE A 419 -6.66 11.48 -0.44
CA PHE A 419 -6.21 10.22 0.18
C PHE A 419 -7.16 9.74 1.29
N LYS A 420 -7.86 10.65 1.96
CA LYS A 420 -8.81 10.38 3.05
C LYS A 420 -10.18 10.96 2.70
N ALA A 421 -11.01 10.18 2.03
CA ALA A 421 -12.35 10.55 1.60
C ALA A 421 -13.28 9.33 1.66
N GLY A 422 -13.41 8.70 2.85
CA GLY A 422 -14.28 7.53 3.05
C GLY A 422 -13.66 6.18 2.72
N GLY A 423 -12.36 6.13 2.43
CA GLY A 423 -11.64 4.90 2.10
C GLY A 423 -12.14 4.24 0.81
N ARG A 424 -12.44 2.93 0.88
CA ARG A 424 -13.07 2.15 -0.21
C ARG A 424 -14.57 1.97 0.05
N LYS A 425 -15.26 3.01 0.51
CA LYS A 425 -16.62 2.95 1.07
C LYS A 425 -16.70 2.01 2.29
N ASN A 426 -15.68 2.01 3.13
CA ASN A 426 -15.58 1.15 4.30
C ASN A 426 -15.21 1.90 5.60
N ASP A 427 -14.94 3.20 5.50
CA ASP A 427 -14.57 4.04 6.64
C ASP A 427 -15.33 5.39 6.63
N PRO A 428 -16.57 5.45 7.18
CA PRO A 428 -17.36 6.68 7.24
C PRO A 428 -16.74 7.76 8.13
N THR A 429 -15.67 7.45 8.85
CA THR A 429 -14.89 8.39 9.68
C THR A 429 -13.53 8.76 9.07
N GLY A 430 -13.18 8.15 7.95
CA GLY A 430 -11.88 8.28 7.30
C GLY A 430 -11.76 9.53 6.41
N TYR A 431 -11.86 10.70 7.02
CA TYR A 431 -11.72 12.00 6.36
C TYR A 431 -10.59 12.82 6.97
N THR A 432 -10.00 13.72 6.17
CA THR A 432 -9.08 14.74 6.67
C THR A 432 -9.89 15.84 7.36
N GLU A 433 -9.49 16.21 8.58
CA GLU A 433 -10.17 17.21 9.41
C GLU A 433 -9.13 18.15 10.05
N VAL A 434 -8.63 19.10 9.26
CA VAL A 434 -7.67 20.11 9.72
C VAL A 434 -8.38 21.44 9.93
N ASN A 435 -8.41 21.90 11.19
CA ASN A 435 -9.05 23.15 11.58
C ASN A 435 -8.21 24.36 11.17
N LYS A 436 -8.88 25.48 10.89
CA LYS A 436 -8.24 26.80 10.77
C LYS A 436 -7.49 27.19 12.04
N GLY A 437 -6.49 28.03 11.90
CA GLY A 437 -5.64 28.46 12.99
C GLY A 437 -4.27 27.81 12.94
N GLU A 438 -3.68 27.51 14.08
CA GLU A 438 -2.34 26.91 14.18
C GLU A 438 -2.27 25.54 13.56
N LEU A 439 -1.26 25.33 12.72
CA LEU A 439 -0.97 24.06 12.05
C LEU A 439 0.31 23.44 12.59
N THR A 440 0.32 22.11 12.69
CA THR A 440 1.47 21.31 13.11
C THR A 440 1.91 20.37 12.00
N PHE A 441 3.06 19.72 12.16
CA PHE A 441 3.50 18.66 11.22
C PHE A 441 2.46 17.53 11.11
N ARG A 442 1.75 17.23 12.19
CA ARG A 442 0.62 16.28 12.19
C ARG A 442 -0.44 16.67 11.16
N ASN A 443 -0.78 17.95 11.06
CA ASN A 443 -1.75 18.43 10.09
C ASN A 443 -1.25 18.25 8.65
N ALA A 444 0.04 18.52 8.38
CA ALA A 444 0.62 18.25 7.06
C ALA A 444 0.60 16.74 6.73
N ALA A 445 0.90 15.89 7.71
CA ALA A 445 0.83 14.44 7.54
C ALA A 445 -0.61 13.90 7.40
N ASP A 446 -1.60 14.56 7.96
CA ASP A 446 -3.03 14.24 7.76
C ASP A 446 -3.54 14.68 6.39
N LEU A 447 -3.07 15.81 5.88
CA LEU A 447 -3.34 16.30 4.53
C LEU A 447 -2.66 15.46 3.45
N TYR A 448 -1.45 14.96 3.73
CA TYR A 448 -0.69 14.11 2.80
C TYR A 448 -0.26 12.82 3.50
N LEU A 449 -1.10 11.79 3.40
CA LEU A 449 -1.00 10.54 4.18
C LEU A 449 0.26 9.72 3.87
N TYR A 450 0.66 9.65 2.58
CA TYR A 450 1.72 8.75 2.12
C TYR A 450 3.08 9.45 2.03
N PRO A 451 4.18 8.75 2.30
CA PRO A 451 5.55 9.30 2.20
C PRO A 451 6.06 9.29 0.73
N ASN A 452 5.20 9.71 -0.18
CA ASN A 452 5.57 9.85 -1.57
C ASN A 452 6.56 10.99 -1.76
N THR A 453 7.48 10.86 -2.71
CA THR A 453 8.34 11.95 -3.16
C THR A 453 7.70 12.71 -4.31
N LEU A 454 8.04 13.99 -4.47
CA LEU A 454 7.56 14.82 -5.56
C LEU A 454 8.29 14.46 -6.88
N VAL A 455 7.52 14.32 -7.94
CA VAL A 455 8.03 14.09 -9.30
C VAL A 455 7.32 15.04 -10.27
N VAL A 456 8.06 15.53 -11.27
CA VAL A 456 7.51 16.37 -12.34
C VAL A 456 7.53 15.60 -13.64
N VAL A 457 6.38 15.50 -14.28
CA VAL A 457 6.26 14.95 -15.63
C VAL A 457 5.98 16.05 -16.63
N LYS A 458 6.42 15.84 -17.88
CA LYS A 458 6.08 16.69 -19.02
C LYS A 458 5.02 15.99 -19.86
N ALA A 459 3.87 16.64 -20.02
CA ALA A 459 2.73 16.12 -20.75
C ALA A 459 2.22 17.12 -21.79
N THR A 460 1.65 16.62 -22.89
CA THR A 460 0.95 17.47 -23.87
C THR A 460 -0.45 17.81 -23.40
N GLY A 461 -1.09 18.83 -24.00
CA GLY A 461 -2.47 19.19 -23.71
C GLY A 461 -3.45 18.06 -24.01
N GLU A 462 -3.18 17.22 -25.01
CA GLU A 462 -3.93 16.00 -25.28
C GLU A 462 -3.80 15.01 -24.12
N GLN A 463 -2.56 14.73 -23.67
CA GLN A 463 -2.31 13.83 -22.53
C GLN A 463 -2.90 14.35 -21.24
N LEU A 464 -2.86 15.67 -21.01
CA LEU A 464 -3.52 16.31 -19.88
C LEU A 464 -5.04 16.05 -19.89
N LYS A 465 -5.69 16.20 -21.04
CA LYS A 465 -7.12 15.90 -21.20
C LYS A 465 -7.42 14.44 -20.93
N GLU A 466 -6.64 13.53 -21.50
CA GLU A 466 -6.81 12.09 -21.31
C GLU A 466 -6.53 11.66 -19.84
N TRP A 467 -5.62 12.33 -19.13
CA TRP A 467 -5.43 12.13 -17.69
C TRP A 467 -6.69 12.49 -16.90
N LEU A 468 -7.30 13.63 -17.19
CA LEU A 468 -8.56 14.05 -16.57
C LEU A 468 -9.72 13.12 -16.94
N GLU A 469 -9.77 12.60 -18.18
CA GLU A 469 -10.76 11.58 -18.60
C GLU A 469 -10.60 10.27 -17.79
N CYS A 470 -9.36 9.89 -17.45
CA CYS A 470 -9.11 8.76 -16.57
C CYS A 470 -9.62 9.03 -15.16
N SER A 471 -9.34 10.21 -14.58
CA SER A 471 -9.88 10.63 -13.29
C SER A 471 -11.41 10.66 -13.28
N ALA A 472 -12.06 11.04 -14.40
CA ALA A 472 -13.52 11.04 -14.55
C ALA A 472 -14.16 9.65 -14.45
N GLY A 473 -13.37 8.57 -14.50
CA GLY A 473 -13.79 7.20 -14.18
C GLY A 473 -14.31 7.03 -12.75
N MET A 474 -14.01 7.99 -11.85
CA MET A 474 -14.52 8.05 -10.48
C MET A 474 -16.06 8.12 -10.43
N PHE A 475 -16.71 8.66 -11.45
CA PHE A 475 -18.14 8.92 -11.47
C PHE A 475 -18.90 7.88 -12.28
N LYS A 476 -20.07 7.47 -11.78
CA LYS A 476 -21.04 6.70 -12.56
C LYS A 476 -21.69 7.59 -13.63
N GLN A 477 -22.16 6.98 -14.71
CA GLN A 477 -22.96 7.69 -15.69
C GLN A 477 -24.32 8.02 -15.09
N ILE A 478 -24.78 9.25 -15.26
CA ILE A 478 -26.09 9.73 -14.81
C ILE A 478 -27.04 9.75 -16.01
N ASP A 479 -28.17 9.03 -15.87
CA ASP A 479 -29.29 9.11 -16.83
C ASP A 479 -30.14 10.34 -16.48
N PRO A 480 -30.13 11.40 -17.31
CA PRO A 480 -30.85 12.63 -17.03
C PRO A 480 -32.37 12.44 -17.09
N THR A 481 -32.87 11.32 -17.64
CA THR A 481 -34.31 11.05 -17.78
C THR A 481 -34.88 10.21 -16.64
N SER A 482 -34.03 9.68 -15.76
CA SER A 482 -34.44 8.80 -14.68
C SER A 482 -34.90 9.56 -13.43
N ASP A 483 -36.07 9.18 -12.89
CA ASP A 483 -36.58 9.66 -11.60
C ASP A 483 -36.11 8.75 -10.41
N LYS A 484 -35.31 7.70 -10.67
CA LYS A 484 -34.83 6.79 -9.65
C LYS A 484 -33.52 7.31 -9.03
N PRO A 485 -33.24 6.99 -7.76
CA PRO A 485 -31.96 7.30 -7.14
C PRO A 485 -30.78 6.72 -7.93
N GLN A 486 -29.77 7.56 -8.20
CA GLN A 486 -28.56 7.21 -8.94
C GLN A 486 -27.34 7.55 -8.09
N SER A 487 -26.46 6.58 -7.84
CA SER A 487 -25.19 6.84 -7.15
C SER A 487 -24.24 7.61 -8.06
N LEU A 488 -23.61 8.65 -7.52
CA LEU A 488 -22.65 9.47 -8.23
C LEU A 488 -21.27 8.82 -8.30
N ILE A 489 -20.81 8.25 -7.18
CA ILE A 489 -19.45 7.75 -7.03
C ILE A 489 -19.38 6.25 -7.34
N ASP A 490 -18.40 5.84 -8.13
CA ASP A 490 -18.12 4.44 -8.42
C ASP A 490 -17.12 3.84 -7.42
N TRP A 491 -17.60 3.62 -6.20
CA TRP A 491 -16.77 3.08 -5.10
C TRP A 491 -16.17 1.70 -5.37
N GLU A 492 -16.80 0.89 -6.19
CA GLU A 492 -16.35 -0.47 -6.51
C GLU A 492 -15.33 -0.48 -7.64
N GLY A 493 -15.59 0.28 -8.69
CA GLY A 493 -14.76 0.32 -9.91
C GLY A 493 -13.58 1.27 -9.83
N PHE A 494 -13.62 2.30 -8.97
CA PHE A 494 -12.58 3.33 -8.92
C PHE A 494 -12.04 3.56 -7.51
N ARG A 495 -10.77 3.91 -7.39
CA ARG A 495 -10.11 4.23 -6.10
C ARG A 495 -9.99 5.73 -5.91
N THR A 496 -10.41 6.25 -4.77
CA THR A 496 -10.42 7.70 -4.46
C THR A 496 -9.04 8.34 -4.65
N TYR A 497 -7.97 7.65 -4.26
CA TYR A 497 -6.58 8.13 -4.43
C TYR A 497 -6.11 8.17 -5.91
N ASN A 498 -6.92 7.70 -6.85
CA ASN A 498 -6.71 7.84 -8.29
C ASN A 498 -7.52 8.99 -8.90
N PHE A 499 -8.37 9.65 -8.13
CA PHE A 499 -9.11 10.83 -8.57
C PHE A 499 -8.21 12.07 -8.48
N ASP A 500 -7.36 12.26 -9.50
CA ASP A 500 -6.48 13.42 -9.55
C ASP A 500 -7.27 14.66 -9.96
N VAL A 501 -7.14 15.71 -9.14
CA VAL A 501 -7.54 17.08 -9.47
C VAL A 501 -6.29 17.81 -9.95
N ILE A 502 -6.35 18.38 -11.16
CA ILE A 502 -5.21 19.12 -11.74
C ILE A 502 -5.45 20.62 -11.61
N ASP A 503 -4.66 21.26 -10.77
CA ASP A 503 -4.67 22.69 -10.53
C ASP A 503 -3.88 23.47 -11.59
N GLY A 504 -4.36 24.69 -11.91
CA GLY A 504 -3.79 25.56 -12.93
C GLY A 504 -4.49 25.50 -14.28
N VAL A 505 -5.48 24.62 -14.44
CA VAL A 505 -6.42 24.56 -15.58
C VAL A 505 -7.86 24.55 -15.08
N ASN A 506 -8.82 25.00 -15.94
CA ASN A 506 -10.24 24.89 -15.63
C ASN A 506 -10.89 23.88 -16.56
N TYR A 507 -11.83 23.10 -16.03
CA TYR A 507 -12.52 22.05 -16.79
C TYR A 507 -13.86 21.65 -16.16
N GLU A 508 -14.69 20.96 -16.93
CA GLU A 508 -15.99 20.44 -16.49
C GLU A 508 -16.10 18.96 -16.84
N TYR A 509 -16.87 18.22 -16.01
CA TYR A 509 -17.21 16.82 -16.26
C TYR A 509 -18.66 16.68 -16.70
N ASP A 510 -18.93 16.19 -17.92
CA ASP A 510 -20.26 15.79 -18.40
C ASP A 510 -20.57 14.35 -17.96
N LEU A 511 -21.31 14.23 -16.88
CA LEU A 511 -21.67 12.94 -16.28
C LEU A 511 -22.78 12.20 -17.06
N THR A 512 -23.41 12.81 -18.03
CA THR A 512 -24.40 12.15 -18.91
C THR A 512 -23.74 11.20 -19.91
N LYS A 513 -22.42 11.32 -20.10
CA LYS A 513 -21.62 10.47 -20.99
C LYS A 513 -21.08 9.23 -20.24
N PRO A 514 -20.93 8.09 -20.91
CA PRO A 514 -20.23 6.95 -20.34
C PRO A 514 -18.78 7.30 -20.03
N ALA A 515 -18.16 6.62 -19.05
CA ALA A 515 -16.74 6.78 -18.76
C ALA A 515 -15.90 6.35 -19.97
N ARG A 516 -14.89 7.16 -20.34
CA ARG A 516 -13.94 6.85 -21.41
C ARG A 516 -12.97 5.74 -21.00
N TYR A 517 -12.55 5.77 -19.75
CA TYR A 517 -11.62 4.82 -19.13
C TYR A 517 -12.29 4.05 -17.99
N ASP A 518 -11.84 2.83 -17.73
CA ASP A 518 -12.18 2.08 -16.53
C ASP A 518 -11.36 2.54 -15.30
N GLY A 519 -11.59 1.93 -14.14
CA GLY A 519 -10.88 2.27 -12.90
C GLY A 519 -9.37 1.97 -12.91
N GLU A 520 -8.90 1.22 -13.91
CA GLU A 520 -7.47 0.95 -14.14
C GLU A 520 -6.88 1.82 -15.26
N CYS A 521 -7.58 2.88 -15.67
CA CYS A 521 -7.20 3.76 -16.80
C CYS A 521 -7.05 3.03 -18.15
N LYS A 522 -7.73 1.92 -18.34
CA LYS A 522 -7.80 1.25 -19.63
C LYS A 522 -8.93 1.87 -20.47
N LEU A 523 -8.63 2.23 -21.70
CA LEU A 523 -9.58 2.81 -22.63
C LEU A 523 -10.70 1.80 -22.96
N ILE A 524 -11.95 2.15 -22.62
CA ILE A 524 -13.13 1.29 -22.83
C ILE A 524 -14.15 1.89 -23.80
N ASN A 525 -14.27 3.22 -23.88
CA ASN A 525 -15.18 3.94 -24.75
C ASN A 525 -14.45 5.06 -25.51
N PRO A 526 -13.78 4.76 -26.63
CA PRO A 526 -12.94 5.73 -27.36
C PRO A 526 -13.68 6.99 -27.84
N GLU A 527 -14.97 6.87 -28.16
CA GLU A 527 -15.79 7.98 -28.66
C GLU A 527 -16.43 8.83 -27.55
N SER A 528 -16.29 8.42 -26.29
CA SER A 528 -16.85 9.15 -25.16
C SER A 528 -15.85 10.15 -24.60
N HIS A 529 -16.33 11.36 -24.31
CA HIS A 529 -15.56 12.41 -23.65
C HIS A 529 -16.40 13.08 -22.56
N ARG A 530 -15.96 12.93 -21.31
CA ARG A 530 -16.55 13.60 -20.13
C ARG A 530 -15.91 14.95 -19.85
N VAL A 531 -14.62 15.10 -20.18
CA VAL A 531 -13.88 16.34 -19.96
C VAL A 531 -14.20 17.34 -21.08
N VAL A 532 -14.89 18.40 -20.69
CA VAL A 532 -15.29 19.48 -21.60
C VAL A 532 -14.78 20.82 -21.05
N ASN A 533 -14.77 21.85 -21.90
CA ASN A 533 -14.37 23.21 -21.54
C ASN A 533 -12.98 23.32 -20.86
N LEU A 534 -12.05 22.43 -21.24
CA LEU A 534 -10.69 22.45 -20.71
C LEU A 534 -9.94 23.69 -21.19
N THR A 535 -9.57 24.58 -20.25
CA THR A 535 -8.91 25.85 -20.53
C THR A 535 -7.69 26.07 -19.65
N TYR A 536 -6.69 26.76 -20.21
CA TYR A 536 -5.54 27.31 -19.52
C TYR A 536 -5.51 28.81 -19.69
N GLN A 537 -5.46 29.58 -18.60
CA GLN A 537 -5.52 31.04 -18.61
C GLN A 537 -6.71 31.60 -19.45
N GLY A 538 -7.88 30.95 -19.33
CA GLY A 538 -9.12 31.35 -20.02
C GLY A 538 -9.18 31.01 -21.52
N LYS A 539 -8.17 30.32 -22.08
CA LYS A 539 -8.15 29.88 -23.49
C LYS A 539 -8.25 28.36 -23.57
N PRO A 540 -8.93 27.79 -24.58
CA PRO A 540 -8.92 26.35 -24.80
C PRO A 540 -7.49 25.79 -24.84
N VAL A 541 -7.24 24.68 -24.17
CA VAL A 541 -5.93 24.02 -24.17
C VAL A 541 -5.61 23.51 -25.56
N ASP A 542 -4.47 23.93 -26.12
CA ASP A 542 -3.93 23.36 -27.35
C ASP A 542 -3.47 21.93 -27.08
N PRO A 543 -3.98 20.91 -27.80
CA PRO A 543 -3.57 19.51 -27.63
C PRO A 543 -2.05 19.28 -27.73
N LYS A 544 -1.33 20.14 -28.45
CA LYS A 544 0.13 20.05 -28.64
C LYS A 544 0.96 20.88 -27.66
N ALA A 545 0.33 21.78 -26.90
CA ALA A 545 1.03 22.56 -25.88
C ALA A 545 1.65 21.63 -24.81
N GLU A 546 2.85 21.93 -24.36
CA GLU A 546 3.53 21.17 -23.31
C GLU A 546 3.35 21.83 -21.95
N PHE A 547 3.11 21.01 -20.93
CA PHE A 547 2.95 21.40 -19.54
C PHE A 547 3.84 20.57 -18.64
N LEU A 548 4.34 21.18 -17.57
CA LEU A 548 4.91 20.48 -16.42
C LEU A 548 3.77 20.15 -15.46
N ILE A 549 3.67 18.91 -15.01
CA ILE A 549 2.69 18.50 -14.01
C ILE A 549 3.45 17.97 -12.80
N ALA A 550 3.37 18.73 -11.69
CA ALA A 550 3.86 18.27 -10.40
C ALA A 550 2.93 17.19 -9.87
N THR A 551 3.48 16.06 -9.45
CA THR A 551 2.73 14.92 -8.92
C THR A 551 3.64 14.12 -7.98
N ASN A 552 3.28 12.90 -7.61
CA ASN A 552 4.10 12.05 -6.77
C ASN A 552 4.75 10.89 -7.55
N ASN A 553 5.74 10.24 -6.93
CA ASN A 553 6.47 9.13 -7.51
C ASN A 553 5.53 7.96 -7.89
N TYR A 554 4.55 7.62 -7.06
CA TYR A 554 3.60 6.55 -7.35
C TYR A 554 2.83 6.82 -8.66
N ARG A 555 2.35 8.06 -8.86
CA ARG A 555 1.64 8.48 -10.07
C ARG A 555 2.57 8.54 -11.27
N ALA A 556 3.71 9.20 -11.13
CA ALA A 556 4.63 9.46 -12.22
C ALA A 556 5.25 8.18 -12.80
N TYR A 557 5.72 7.27 -11.94
CA TYR A 557 6.36 6.03 -12.36
C TYR A 557 5.37 4.91 -12.71
N GLY A 558 4.14 4.98 -12.21
CA GLY A 558 3.12 3.94 -12.40
C GLY A 558 2.70 3.69 -13.84
N ASN A 559 3.00 4.62 -14.77
CA ASN A 559 2.68 4.53 -16.22
C ASN A 559 1.20 4.18 -16.52
N LYS A 560 0.32 4.44 -15.56
CA LYS A 560 -1.10 4.12 -15.65
C LYS A 560 -1.87 5.24 -16.34
N PHE A 561 -1.55 6.49 -16.02
CA PHE A 561 -2.22 7.66 -16.56
C PHE A 561 -1.53 8.17 -17.82
N PRO A 562 -2.27 8.66 -18.83
CA PRO A 562 -1.68 9.35 -19.99
C PRO A 562 -0.75 10.49 -19.55
N GLY A 563 0.42 10.59 -20.15
CA GLY A 563 1.43 11.58 -19.73
C GLY A 563 2.29 11.18 -18.53
N THR A 564 2.17 9.94 -18.01
CA THR A 564 3.03 9.38 -16.97
C THR A 564 3.98 8.30 -17.52
N GLY A 565 4.84 7.77 -16.67
CA GLY A 565 5.89 6.81 -17.02
C GLY A 565 7.23 7.48 -17.29
N ASP A 566 8.31 6.68 -17.28
CA ASP A 566 9.71 7.11 -17.33
C ASP A 566 10.03 8.17 -18.40
N LYS A 567 9.48 8.01 -19.60
CA LYS A 567 9.72 8.91 -20.73
C LYS A 567 9.17 10.33 -20.54
N HIS A 568 8.26 10.52 -19.59
CA HIS A 568 7.62 11.78 -19.29
C HIS A 568 8.25 12.48 -18.08
N ILE A 569 9.04 11.78 -17.28
CA ILE A 569 9.66 12.32 -16.07
C ILE A 569 10.80 13.24 -16.46
N VAL A 570 10.70 14.50 -16.03
CA VAL A 570 11.74 15.53 -16.25
C VAL A 570 12.47 15.92 -14.97
N TYR A 571 11.90 15.63 -13.81
CA TYR A 571 12.51 15.87 -12.51
C TYR A 571 11.93 14.92 -11.46
N ALA A 572 12.78 14.32 -10.64
CA ALA A 572 12.41 13.54 -9.48
C ALA A 572 13.11 14.11 -8.23
N SER A 573 12.31 14.60 -7.29
CA SER A 573 12.81 15.13 -6.03
C SER A 573 13.13 14.00 -5.05
N PRO A 574 14.18 14.13 -4.21
CA PRO A 574 14.36 13.28 -3.05
C PRO A 574 13.41 13.64 -1.89
N ASP A 575 12.77 14.82 -1.95
CA ASP A 575 11.96 15.34 -0.86
C ASP A 575 10.57 14.71 -0.86
N GLU A 576 10.08 14.35 0.33
CA GLU A 576 8.73 13.84 0.51
C GLU A 576 7.68 14.95 0.34
N SER A 577 6.56 14.63 -0.32
CA SER A 577 5.48 15.58 -0.58
C SER A 577 4.89 16.18 0.69
N ARG A 578 4.80 15.41 1.80
CA ARG A 578 4.33 15.94 3.10
C ARG A 578 5.32 16.88 3.76
N GLN A 579 6.64 16.67 3.57
CA GLN A 579 7.65 17.60 4.03
C GLN A 579 7.60 18.90 3.22
N ILE A 580 7.47 18.79 1.90
CA ILE A 580 7.25 19.92 0.99
C ILE A 580 6.01 20.73 1.42
N LEU A 581 4.92 20.06 1.79
CA LEU A 581 3.72 20.71 2.30
C LEU A 581 3.97 21.42 3.65
N ALA A 582 4.66 20.78 4.58
CA ALA A 582 5.01 21.38 5.87
C ALA A 582 5.90 22.61 5.69
N ASP A 583 6.90 22.52 4.82
CA ASP A 583 7.82 23.62 4.49
C ASP A 583 7.08 24.78 3.79
N TYR A 584 6.15 24.48 2.88
CA TYR A 584 5.29 25.48 2.25
C TYR A 584 4.42 26.22 3.27
N ILE A 585 3.75 25.49 4.17
CA ILE A 585 2.94 26.08 5.24
C ILE A 585 3.78 26.99 6.12
N LYS A 586 4.99 26.56 6.49
CA LYS A 586 5.91 27.32 7.31
C LYS A 586 6.37 28.61 6.60
N ALA A 587 6.92 28.48 5.41
CA ALA A 587 7.46 29.61 4.64
C ALA A 587 6.38 30.65 4.29
N THR A 588 5.18 30.18 3.90
CA THR A 588 4.06 31.08 3.60
C THR A 588 3.53 31.77 4.86
N SER A 589 3.44 31.04 5.98
CA SER A 589 3.03 31.64 7.25
C SER A 589 4.05 32.67 7.79
N GLU A 590 5.34 32.42 7.61
CA GLU A 590 6.39 33.37 7.97
C GLU A 590 6.31 34.64 7.11
N LYS A 591 6.00 34.53 5.83
CA LYS A 591 5.93 35.65 4.88
C LYS A 591 4.59 36.40 4.94
N GLU A 592 3.46 35.69 5.04
CA GLU A 592 2.11 36.21 4.83
C GLU A 592 1.24 36.13 6.09
N GLY A 593 1.77 35.57 7.19
CA GLY A 593 1.07 35.37 8.47
C GLY A 593 0.27 34.07 8.52
N SER A 594 -0.19 33.55 7.38
CA SER A 594 -0.98 32.31 7.29
C SER A 594 -1.05 31.81 5.84
N VAL A 595 -1.39 30.52 5.65
CA VAL A 595 -1.74 29.98 4.34
C VAL A 595 -3.24 30.11 4.09
N ASN A 596 -3.61 30.36 2.83
CA ASN A 596 -5.00 30.33 2.37
C ASN A 596 -5.26 29.02 1.60
N PRO A 597 -6.00 28.05 2.20
CA PRO A 597 -6.28 26.78 1.57
C PRO A 597 -7.54 26.78 0.69
N ASN A 598 -8.24 27.92 0.57
CA ASN A 598 -9.52 27.95 -0.15
C ASN A 598 -9.31 27.50 -1.59
N ALA A 599 -10.15 26.53 -1.99
CA ALA A 599 -10.20 25.99 -3.34
C ALA A 599 -10.58 27.09 -4.37
N ASP A 600 -9.94 27.08 -5.52
CA ASP A 600 -10.14 28.08 -6.57
C ASP A 600 -11.30 27.74 -7.52
N LYS A 601 -11.95 26.57 -7.29
CA LYS A 601 -13.12 26.05 -8.04
C LYS A 601 -12.80 25.83 -9.52
N ASN A 602 -11.64 25.31 -9.78
CA ASN A 602 -11.14 25.09 -11.12
C ASN A 602 -11.84 23.97 -11.90
N TRP A 603 -12.67 23.18 -11.23
CA TRP A 603 -13.50 22.16 -11.87
C TRP A 603 -14.92 22.08 -11.32
N ARG A 604 -15.83 21.57 -12.13
CA ARG A 604 -17.24 21.34 -11.77
C ARG A 604 -17.92 20.32 -12.70
N PHE A 605 -19.13 19.91 -12.34
CA PHE A 605 -19.99 19.14 -13.24
C PHE A 605 -20.71 20.05 -14.24
N VAL A 606 -20.91 19.56 -15.46
CA VAL A 606 -21.81 20.20 -16.42
C VAL A 606 -23.22 20.13 -15.86
N PRO A 607 -23.99 21.25 -15.83
CA PRO A 607 -25.36 21.23 -15.34
C PRO A 607 -26.27 20.24 -16.09
N ILE A 608 -26.98 19.40 -15.33
CA ILE A 608 -27.96 18.46 -15.87
C ILE A 608 -29.35 19.06 -15.67
N THR A 609 -29.97 19.54 -16.75
CA THR A 609 -31.28 20.23 -16.73
C THR A 609 -32.36 19.41 -17.41
N GLY A 610 -33.65 19.81 -17.21
CA GLY A 610 -34.80 19.20 -17.90
C GLY A 610 -35.50 18.07 -17.14
N ASN A 611 -35.02 17.70 -15.93
CA ASN A 611 -35.70 16.75 -15.06
C ASN A 611 -35.67 17.25 -13.61
N ASP A 612 -36.78 17.87 -13.17
CA ASP A 612 -36.89 18.38 -11.79
C ASP A 612 -37.00 17.28 -10.72
N LYS A 613 -37.07 16.00 -11.12
CA LYS A 613 -37.12 14.84 -10.23
C LYS A 613 -35.82 14.05 -10.22
N LEU A 614 -34.77 14.55 -10.87
CA LEU A 614 -33.49 13.89 -10.93
C LEU A 614 -32.94 13.69 -9.49
N ASP A 615 -32.67 12.44 -9.14
CA ASP A 615 -32.17 12.07 -7.79
C ASP A 615 -30.76 11.49 -7.89
N VAL A 616 -29.76 12.35 -7.82
CA VAL A 616 -28.33 11.95 -7.79
C VAL A 616 -27.84 11.96 -6.35
N ARG A 617 -27.17 10.90 -5.95
CA ARG A 617 -26.75 10.70 -4.55
C ARG A 617 -25.26 10.44 -4.43
N PHE A 618 -24.64 11.01 -3.39
CA PHE A 618 -23.29 10.68 -2.99
C PHE A 618 -23.21 10.46 -1.47
N GLU A 619 -22.19 9.75 -1.05
CA GLU A 619 -21.98 9.37 0.34
C GLU A 619 -20.75 10.08 0.92
N THR A 620 -20.87 10.56 2.17
CA THR A 620 -19.78 11.21 2.90
C THR A 620 -19.91 10.98 4.41
N SER A 621 -19.06 11.66 5.23
CA SER A 621 -19.05 11.52 6.69
C SER A 621 -20.41 11.85 7.32
N PRO A 622 -20.86 11.05 8.31
CA PRO A 622 -22.09 11.32 9.08
C PRO A 622 -21.86 12.29 10.24
N SER A 623 -20.65 12.85 10.41
CA SER A 623 -20.31 13.67 11.58
C SER A 623 -21.06 15.02 11.56
N GLU A 624 -21.35 15.57 12.74
CA GLU A 624 -21.94 16.91 12.87
C GLU A 624 -21.08 18.00 12.21
N GLN A 625 -19.75 17.80 12.22
CA GLN A 625 -18.80 18.69 11.57
C GLN A 625 -18.95 18.66 10.06
N ALA A 626 -19.15 17.47 9.46
CA ALA A 626 -19.43 17.33 8.04
C ALA A 626 -20.74 18.01 7.65
N VAL A 627 -21.80 17.83 8.43
CA VAL A 627 -23.11 18.49 8.19
C VAL A 627 -22.96 20.01 8.16
N LYS A 628 -22.25 20.60 9.12
CA LYS A 628 -21.99 22.05 9.16
C LYS A 628 -21.16 22.52 7.96
N PHE A 629 -20.08 21.80 7.66
CA PHE A 629 -19.19 22.15 6.56
C PHE A 629 -19.90 22.07 5.20
N ILE A 630 -20.71 21.05 4.97
CA ILE A 630 -21.50 20.89 3.74
C ILE A 630 -22.49 22.05 3.62
N ALA A 631 -23.20 22.41 4.69
CA ALA A 631 -24.14 23.52 4.67
C ALA A 631 -23.49 24.89 4.34
N GLU A 632 -22.21 25.08 4.71
CA GLU A 632 -21.47 26.32 4.50
C GLU A 632 -20.69 26.36 3.16
N LYS A 633 -20.14 25.22 2.73
CA LYS A 633 -19.11 25.16 1.68
C LYS A 633 -19.54 24.40 0.42
N ALA A 634 -20.69 23.71 0.43
CA ALA A 634 -21.12 22.96 -0.75
C ALA A 634 -21.33 23.88 -1.96
N GLN A 635 -20.72 23.52 -3.07
CA GLN A 635 -20.89 24.23 -4.36
C GLN A 635 -22.26 23.98 -4.97
N TYR A 636 -22.82 22.80 -4.72
CA TYR A 636 -24.12 22.38 -5.18
C TYR A 636 -25.12 22.36 -4.02
N PRO A 637 -26.40 22.68 -4.23
CA PRO A 637 -27.43 22.44 -3.23
C PRO A 637 -27.48 20.95 -2.86
N MET A 638 -27.40 20.66 -1.57
CA MET A 638 -27.35 19.30 -1.05
C MET A 638 -28.37 19.09 0.07
N LYS A 639 -29.01 17.91 0.08
CA LYS A 639 -29.94 17.51 1.12
C LYS A 639 -29.61 16.11 1.60
N GLN A 640 -29.36 15.96 2.90
CA GLN A 640 -29.22 14.63 3.48
C GLN A 640 -30.54 13.86 3.39
N VAL A 641 -30.51 12.67 2.80
CA VAL A 641 -31.68 11.81 2.57
C VAL A 641 -31.65 10.54 3.40
N GLY A 642 -30.56 10.25 4.08
CA GLY A 642 -30.43 9.07 4.95
C GLY A 642 -29.01 8.77 5.36
N THR A 643 -28.84 7.56 5.85
CA THR A 643 -27.54 6.94 6.18
C THR A 643 -27.56 5.54 5.57
N ASP A 644 -26.46 5.12 4.95
CA ASP A 644 -26.36 3.79 4.38
C ASP A 644 -26.03 2.71 5.43
N GLU A 645 -26.02 1.44 5.00
CA GLU A 645 -25.80 0.29 5.88
C GLU A 645 -24.41 0.27 6.55
N ILE A 646 -23.44 0.98 5.97
CA ILE A 646 -22.05 1.06 6.46
C ILE A 646 -21.90 2.23 7.44
N GLY A 647 -22.84 3.20 7.40
CA GLY A 647 -22.86 4.36 8.28
C GLY A 647 -22.47 5.67 7.61
N PHE A 648 -22.34 5.74 6.30
CA PHE A 648 -22.15 6.99 5.58
C PHE A 648 -23.45 7.79 5.51
N ALA A 649 -23.36 9.11 5.70
CA ALA A 649 -24.46 10.01 5.36
C ALA A 649 -24.63 10.06 3.84
N VAL A 650 -25.88 9.90 3.40
CA VAL A 650 -26.26 9.95 1.98
C VAL A 650 -26.90 11.30 1.67
N TYR A 651 -26.33 12.01 0.74
CA TYR A 651 -26.83 13.30 0.27
C TYR A 651 -27.38 13.21 -1.15
N GLN A 652 -28.55 13.76 -1.38
CA GLN A 652 -29.01 14.13 -2.70
C GLN A 652 -28.32 15.45 -3.10
N ILE A 653 -27.72 15.48 -4.29
CA ILE A 653 -27.00 16.61 -4.86
C ILE A 653 -27.76 17.14 -6.07
N ASP A 654 -28.03 18.47 -6.10
CA ASP A 654 -28.68 19.14 -7.25
C ASP A 654 -27.61 19.55 -8.28
N LEU A 655 -27.55 18.80 -9.37
CA LEU A 655 -26.64 19.06 -10.49
C LEU A 655 -27.25 19.95 -11.58
N SER A 656 -28.37 20.59 -11.35
CA SER A 656 -29.01 21.48 -12.32
C SER A 656 -28.37 22.87 -12.40
N LYS A 657 -27.42 23.19 -11.47
CA LYS A 657 -26.84 24.52 -11.30
C LYS A 657 -25.35 24.57 -11.59
#